data_0845e79b0fb77ade90b4a73fd9491a62
#
_entry.id   0845e79b0fb77ade90b4a73fd9491a62
#
_cell.length_a   1.000
_cell.length_b   1.000
_cell.length_c   1.000
_cell.angle_alpha   90.00
_cell.angle_beta   90.00
_cell.angle_gamma   90.00
#
_symmetry.space_group_name_H-M   'P 1'
#
loop_
_entity.id
_entity.type
_entity.pdbx_description
1 polymer ?
#
loop_
_entity_poly.entity_id
_entity_poly.type
_entity_poly.pdbx_seq_one_letter_code
_entity_poly.pdbx_strand_id
1 'polypeptide(L)'
;MKILLCSVPDGSLKVTVGSLLPRGAGFKFNFYSREIPSPLIPTAPIGVLRVISWMEKNGYHGEIYDINNLRPKDEELIKTFKQIKPTVVGLSGILSYCYPNIKRIAKLLRQLFPNVWIVVGGHITASSNLILRKTETDICVVGDGEIPFVKILDYIKLHPARRQLDYTALSQIKGLAFIDENNNLKVTGYSEQLPASELQYPDYDKLKESLQKYGGKGEWIHEFFEPLKNSSDIDDLCSVIKDITNKQMKDAETHQDKICETNIDSFRNKKMGEVHTSRGCVARCTFCQRGVKGYRTYAANDLETHVLELKEKYNVGYLQTQDENAFSNKKQAYEVARIMKKCGVFWKSGGVRCTSVNYEDLKFFKEHNLIFIGFGIESGSQQMLDIMEKKFTKEDVYNRISECHELGIINNPSGIIVGMPGETEHTMKETGEFLASMRYLKDQDWNVNLPLSSWAVAIPGTPLYEYCQQNGLIGKTLDEQEEYLLRITDEKLSFLNYINTTESSNEEVYYWNYLLHFSGKYAFKDLIIKSNKSVRNRMQQIYERCAKAEFNAFINSLSSLFRLRSTIYKGKLLKILIIIMNHLFVRLMHMGILFLPKAVLLPIVRAYSNLRFYFIKKKYKVKNGKQKYNIFMEQNADIGRKFKVTQSRIDQANRKIERSLRTIVNVNRKQTKSPITNEEKSLEILATGQ
;
A
#
# COMPACT_ATOMS: atom_id res chain seq x y z
N MET A 1 -19.78 -29.97 15.67
CA MET A 1 -19.58 -29.20 14.43
C MET A 1 -18.08 -29.10 14.17
N LYS A 2 -17.58 -29.44 12.96
CA LYS A 2 -16.16 -29.27 12.57
C LYS A 2 -16.03 -27.99 11.77
N ILE A 3 -15.33 -27.00 12.33
CA ILE A 3 -15.21 -25.66 11.77
C ILE A 3 -13.80 -25.49 11.24
N LEU A 4 -13.67 -25.01 9.99
CA LEU A 4 -12.40 -24.72 9.34
C LEU A 4 -12.41 -23.27 8.85
N LEU A 5 -11.44 -22.48 9.28
CA LEU A 5 -11.22 -21.12 8.78
C LEU A 5 -10.01 -21.09 7.84
N CYS A 6 -10.19 -20.58 6.64
CA CYS A 6 -9.16 -20.53 5.61
C CYS A 6 -8.84 -19.08 5.24
N SER A 7 -7.57 -18.76 5.19
CA SER A 7 -7.09 -17.58 4.44
C SER A 7 -7.07 -17.90 2.95
N VAL A 8 -7.62 -17.05 2.12
CA VAL A 8 -7.68 -17.29 0.67
C VAL A 8 -6.59 -16.52 -0.06
N PRO A 9 -5.85 -17.18 -0.97
CA PRO A 9 -4.81 -16.52 -1.75
C PRO A 9 -5.34 -15.34 -2.57
N ASP A 10 -4.57 -14.26 -2.58
CA ASP A 10 -4.79 -13.15 -3.48
C ASP A 10 -4.03 -13.36 -4.80
N GLY A 11 -4.72 -13.16 -5.92
CA GLY A 11 -4.12 -13.27 -7.25
C GLY A 11 -3.77 -14.70 -7.69
N SER A 12 -2.90 -14.80 -8.68
CA SER A 12 -2.41 -16.07 -9.20
C SER A 12 -1.61 -16.84 -8.16
N LEU A 13 -1.77 -18.17 -8.14
CA LEU A 13 -0.99 -19.07 -7.29
C LEU A 13 0.50 -19.06 -7.64
N LYS A 14 0.84 -18.57 -8.84
CA LYS A 14 2.20 -18.47 -9.33
C LYS A 14 2.42 -17.09 -9.93
N VAL A 15 3.51 -16.46 -9.54
CA VAL A 15 3.98 -15.22 -10.16
C VAL A 15 5.11 -15.58 -11.12
N THR A 16 4.93 -15.27 -12.40
CA THR A 16 6.05 -15.33 -13.34
C THR A 16 6.94 -14.13 -13.03
N VAL A 17 8.08 -14.37 -12.38
CA VAL A 17 9.08 -13.33 -12.14
C VAL A 17 9.75 -12.97 -13.47
N GLY A 18 9.09 -12.14 -14.21
CA GLY A 18 9.56 -11.56 -15.47
C GLY A 18 9.18 -10.08 -15.57
N SER A 19 8.43 -9.58 -14.59
CA SER A 19 8.18 -8.15 -14.44
C SER A 19 9.34 -7.53 -13.64
N LEU A 20 10.07 -6.64 -14.28
CA LEU A 20 11.06 -5.78 -13.68
C LEU A 20 10.37 -4.88 -12.63
N LEU A 21 10.28 -5.37 -11.39
CA LEU A 21 10.04 -4.47 -10.26
C LEU A 21 11.41 -3.88 -9.87
N PRO A 22 11.58 -2.56 -9.91
CA PRO A 22 12.76 -1.92 -9.37
C PRO A 22 12.71 -2.05 -7.84
N ARG A 23 13.44 -3.00 -7.29
CA ARG A 23 13.77 -3.00 -5.87
C ARG A 23 15.11 -2.30 -5.73
N GLY A 24 15.11 -1.18 -4.99
CA GLY A 24 16.26 -0.48 -4.44
C GLY A 24 17.53 -0.35 -5.29
N ALA A 25 18.41 0.59 -5.01
CA ALA A 25 19.64 0.93 -5.73
C ALA A 25 20.68 -0.22 -5.84
N GLY A 26 20.28 -1.31 -6.44
CA GLY A 26 21.14 -2.49 -6.66
C GLY A 26 20.44 -3.48 -7.55
N PHE A 27 20.30 -3.16 -8.85
CA PHE A 27 19.71 -4.06 -9.82
C PHE A 27 20.59 -5.30 -10.00
N LYS A 28 20.29 -6.38 -9.28
CA LYS A 28 20.66 -7.72 -9.72
C LYS A 28 19.55 -8.26 -10.60
N PHE A 29 19.76 -8.27 -11.90
CA PHE A 29 18.89 -8.97 -12.85
C PHE A 29 19.06 -10.47 -12.63
N ASN A 30 18.15 -11.09 -11.89
CA ASN A 30 18.03 -12.53 -11.90
C ASN A 30 17.05 -12.92 -13.02
N PHE A 31 17.58 -13.22 -14.20
CA PHE A 31 16.81 -13.77 -15.33
C PHE A 31 16.49 -15.26 -15.07
N TYR A 32 15.74 -15.54 -14.03
CA TYR A 32 15.12 -16.84 -13.90
C TYR A 32 13.62 -16.65 -14.11
N SER A 33 13.10 -17.21 -15.22
CA SER A 33 11.68 -17.50 -15.34
C SER A 33 11.34 -18.67 -14.39
N ARG A 34 11.59 -18.49 -13.12
CA ARG A 34 11.13 -19.39 -12.08
C ARG A 34 9.74 -18.94 -11.70
N GLU A 35 8.77 -19.82 -11.86
CA GLU A 35 7.49 -19.67 -11.20
C GLU A 35 7.77 -19.77 -9.69
N ILE A 36 7.66 -18.66 -8.99
CA ILE A 36 7.78 -18.66 -7.53
C ILE A 36 6.38 -18.56 -6.94
N PRO A 37 6.14 -19.24 -5.81
CA PRO A 37 4.91 -19.09 -5.08
C PRO A 37 4.70 -17.61 -4.69
N SER A 38 3.49 -17.11 -4.82
CA SER A 38 3.08 -15.84 -4.26
C SER A 38 2.20 -16.12 -3.02
N PRO A 39 2.32 -15.37 -1.93
CA PRO A 39 3.13 -14.17 -1.77
C PRO A 39 4.62 -14.51 -1.60
N LEU A 40 5.47 -13.58 -2.04
CA LEU A 40 6.92 -13.67 -1.84
C LEU A 40 7.31 -13.48 -0.36
N ILE A 41 6.45 -12.82 0.40
CA ILE A 41 6.60 -12.54 1.82
C ILE A 41 5.34 -13.08 2.50
N PRO A 42 5.47 -13.97 3.48
CA PRO A 42 4.34 -14.45 4.26
C PRO A 42 3.65 -13.30 4.99
N THR A 43 2.34 -13.29 4.99
CA THR A 43 1.53 -12.33 5.75
C THR A 43 0.59 -13.07 6.67
N ALA A 44 0.51 -12.64 7.93
CA ALA A 44 -0.39 -13.25 8.90
C ALA A 44 -1.85 -12.97 8.53
N PRO A 45 -2.74 -13.99 8.50
CA PRO A 45 -4.16 -13.81 8.20
C PRO A 45 -4.91 -13.25 9.42
N ILE A 46 -4.62 -11.99 9.78
CA ILE A 46 -5.12 -11.33 11.00
C ILE A 46 -6.66 -11.43 11.15
N GLY A 47 -7.40 -11.27 10.06
CA GLY A 47 -8.87 -11.39 10.08
C GLY A 47 -9.33 -12.80 10.51
N VAL A 48 -8.66 -13.86 10.03
CA VAL A 48 -8.94 -15.24 10.41
C VAL A 48 -8.61 -15.48 11.89
N LEU A 49 -7.43 -15.00 12.33
CA LEU A 49 -6.98 -15.12 13.72
C LEU A 49 -7.92 -14.43 14.71
N ARG A 50 -8.49 -13.28 14.36
CA ARG A 50 -9.48 -12.58 15.18
C ARG A 50 -10.81 -13.34 15.27
N VAL A 51 -11.29 -13.83 14.14
CA VAL A 51 -12.55 -14.58 14.10
C VAL A 51 -12.43 -15.87 14.90
N ILE A 52 -11.32 -16.62 14.82
CA ILE A 52 -11.15 -17.84 15.59
C ILE A 52 -11.05 -17.58 17.09
N SER A 53 -10.30 -16.53 17.49
CA SER A 53 -10.20 -16.16 18.91
C SER A 53 -11.56 -15.76 19.51
N TRP A 54 -12.37 -15.00 18.74
CA TRP A 54 -13.71 -14.63 19.17
C TRP A 54 -14.66 -15.83 19.22
N MET A 55 -14.60 -16.71 18.23
CA MET A 55 -15.37 -17.93 18.15
C MET A 55 -15.10 -18.84 19.37
N GLU A 56 -13.83 -19.01 19.75
CA GLU A 56 -13.45 -19.83 20.90
C GLU A 56 -13.92 -19.23 22.23
N LYS A 57 -13.84 -17.90 22.39
CA LYS A 57 -14.40 -17.19 23.54
C LYS A 57 -15.92 -17.45 23.70
N ASN A 58 -16.59 -17.75 22.60
CA ASN A 58 -18.02 -18.07 22.57
C ASN A 58 -18.31 -19.60 22.54
N GLY A 59 -17.32 -20.44 22.91
CA GLY A 59 -17.51 -21.88 23.09
C GLY A 59 -17.49 -22.71 21.80
N TYR A 60 -17.02 -22.16 20.70
CA TYR A 60 -16.80 -22.86 19.44
C TYR A 60 -15.32 -23.13 19.21
N HIS A 61 -14.98 -24.33 18.80
CA HIS A 61 -13.59 -24.70 18.45
C HIS A 61 -13.48 -25.01 16.96
N GLY A 62 -12.36 -24.59 16.36
CA GLY A 62 -12.11 -24.81 14.94
C GLY A 62 -10.63 -24.85 14.62
N GLU A 63 -10.34 -25.08 13.37
CA GLU A 63 -8.98 -25.14 12.83
C GLU A 63 -8.73 -24.01 11.83
N ILE A 64 -7.48 -23.60 11.72
CA ILE A 64 -7.03 -22.66 10.68
C ILE A 64 -6.31 -23.47 9.60
N TYR A 65 -6.62 -23.15 8.33
CA TYR A 65 -5.83 -23.60 7.20
C TYR A 65 -5.37 -22.39 6.38
N ASP A 66 -4.09 -22.05 6.51
CA ASP A 66 -3.52 -20.87 5.85
C ASP A 66 -3.17 -21.18 4.39
N ILE A 67 -4.21 -21.25 3.57
CA ILE A 67 -4.07 -21.52 2.12
C ILE A 67 -3.30 -20.40 1.41
N ASN A 68 -3.39 -19.16 1.90
CA ASN A 68 -2.70 -18.03 1.29
C ASN A 68 -1.18 -18.18 1.34
N ASN A 69 -0.63 -18.57 2.47
CA ASN A 69 0.83 -18.73 2.60
C ASN A 69 1.32 -20.10 2.09
N LEU A 70 0.54 -21.16 2.29
CA LEU A 70 0.92 -22.52 1.90
C LEU A 70 0.80 -22.78 0.39
N ARG A 71 -0.11 -22.10 -0.31
CA ARG A 71 -0.32 -22.23 -1.77
C ARG A 71 -0.45 -23.68 -2.26
N PRO A 72 -1.26 -24.54 -1.62
CA PRO A 72 -1.37 -25.95 -1.97
C PRO A 72 -2.00 -26.13 -3.35
N LYS A 73 -1.61 -27.23 -4.02
CA LYS A 73 -2.30 -27.70 -5.23
C LYS A 73 -3.66 -28.30 -4.90
N ASP A 74 -4.48 -28.54 -5.93
CA ASP A 74 -5.82 -29.12 -5.73
C ASP A 74 -5.76 -30.48 -5.06
N GLU A 75 -4.79 -31.33 -5.39
CA GLU A 75 -4.62 -32.65 -4.79
C GLU A 75 -4.35 -32.56 -3.28
N GLU A 76 -3.52 -31.59 -2.86
CA GLU A 76 -3.19 -31.33 -1.47
C GLU A 76 -4.40 -30.75 -0.71
N LEU A 77 -5.15 -29.82 -1.33
CA LEU A 77 -6.39 -29.28 -0.79
C LEU A 77 -7.42 -30.39 -0.56
N ILE A 78 -7.63 -31.25 -1.57
CA ILE A 78 -8.59 -32.37 -1.51
C ILE A 78 -8.18 -33.34 -0.39
N LYS A 79 -6.89 -33.66 -0.29
CA LYS A 79 -6.36 -34.54 0.79
C LYS A 79 -6.64 -33.94 2.15
N THR A 80 -6.32 -32.67 2.35
CA THR A 80 -6.53 -31.97 3.64
C THR A 80 -7.99 -31.88 3.99
N PHE A 81 -8.85 -31.49 3.05
CA PHE A 81 -10.30 -31.41 3.30
C PHE A 81 -10.93 -32.78 3.63
N LYS A 82 -10.50 -33.86 2.94
CA LYS A 82 -10.95 -35.23 3.25
C LYS A 82 -10.49 -35.69 4.64
N GLN A 83 -9.34 -35.25 5.11
CA GLN A 83 -8.84 -35.54 6.45
C GLN A 83 -9.65 -34.79 7.51
N ILE A 84 -9.93 -33.51 7.32
CA ILE A 84 -10.66 -32.65 8.27
C ILE A 84 -12.14 -33.00 8.29
N LYS A 85 -12.77 -33.21 7.11
CA LYS A 85 -14.21 -33.38 6.92
C LYS A 85 -15.03 -32.27 7.59
N PRO A 86 -14.82 -30.99 7.16
CA PRO A 86 -15.46 -29.85 7.79
C PRO A 86 -16.98 -29.85 7.57
N THR A 87 -17.74 -29.38 8.55
CA THR A 87 -19.16 -29.07 8.42
C THR A 87 -19.43 -27.62 8.09
N VAL A 88 -18.53 -26.73 8.53
CA VAL A 88 -18.55 -25.29 8.22
C VAL A 88 -17.16 -24.86 7.79
N VAL A 89 -17.08 -24.12 6.68
CA VAL A 89 -15.82 -23.52 6.19
C VAL A 89 -16.00 -22.02 6.04
N GLY A 90 -15.17 -21.24 6.74
CA GLY A 90 -15.04 -19.82 6.55
C GLY A 90 -13.87 -19.51 5.60
N LEU A 91 -14.15 -18.83 4.50
CA LEU A 91 -13.14 -18.37 3.52
C LEU A 91 -12.93 -16.87 3.68
N SER A 92 -11.75 -16.46 4.10
CA SER A 92 -11.40 -15.04 4.28
C SER A 92 -10.65 -14.50 3.07
N GLY A 93 -11.29 -13.59 2.31
CA GLY A 93 -10.69 -12.90 1.18
C GLY A 93 -10.45 -11.42 1.50
N ILE A 94 -9.18 -11.01 1.64
CA ILE A 94 -8.82 -9.64 2.03
C ILE A 94 -9.22 -8.64 0.93
N LEU A 95 -8.98 -8.99 -0.34
CA LEU A 95 -9.21 -8.10 -1.49
C LEU A 95 -10.03 -8.80 -2.57
N SER A 96 -10.55 -8.02 -3.50
CA SER A 96 -11.26 -8.51 -4.70
C SER A 96 -10.44 -9.51 -5.52
N TYR A 97 -9.13 -9.43 -5.42
CA TYR A 97 -8.16 -10.35 -6.05
C TYR A 97 -8.22 -11.79 -5.54
N CYS A 98 -8.90 -12.05 -4.43
CA CYS A 98 -9.11 -13.41 -3.90
C CYS A 98 -10.20 -14.18 -4.65
N TYR A 99 -11.00 -13.54 -5.50
CA TYR A 99 -12.18 -14.12 -6.13
C TYR A 99 -11.94 -15.45 -6.86
N PRO A 100 -10.93 -15.60 -7.74
CA PRO A 100 -10.71 -16.86 -8.45
C PRO A 100 -10.44 -18.03 -7.52
N ASN A 101 -9.71 -17.77 -6.43
CA ASN A 101 -9.40 -18.80 -5.44
C ASN A 101 -10.60 -19.13 -4.55
N ILE A 102 -11.45 -18.17 -4.21
CA ILE A 102 -12.73 -18.44 -3.54
C ILE A 102 -13.59 -19.37 -4.40
N LYS A 103 -13.74 -19.04 -5.70
CA LYS A 103 -14.51 -19.85 -6.65
C LYS A 103 -13.95 -21.26 -6.77
N ARG A 104 -12.63 -21.40 -6.88
CA ARG A 104 -11.93 -22.69 -6.96
C ARG A 104 -12.13 -23.52 -5.67
N ILE A 105 -11.86 -22.93 -4.51
CA ILE A 105 -11.90 -23.63 -3.20
C ILE A 105 -13.34 -24.01 -2.87
N ALA A 106 -14.30 -23.11 -3.07
CA ALA A 106 -15.72 -23.38 -2.80
C ALA A 106 -16.24 -24.54 -3.70
N LYS A 107 -15.82 -24.58 -4.98
CA LYS A 107 -16.16 -25.69 -5.88
C LYS A 107 -15.62 -27.04 -5.38
N LEU A 108 -14.36 -27.08 -4.98
CA LEU A 108 -13.75 -28.31 -4.44
C LEU A 108 -14.46 -28.79 -3.16
N LEU A 109 -14.75 -27.87 -2.24
CA LEU A 109 -15.46 -28.18 -1.00
C LEU A 109 -16.85 -28.74 -1.29
N ARG A 110 -17.60 -28.13 -2.21
CA ARG A 110 -18.96 -28.57 -2.55
C ARG A 110 -18.97 -29.94 -3.22
N GLN A 111 -17.99 -30.24 -4.07
CA GLN A 111 -17.83 -31.54 -4.69
C GLN A 111 -17.51 -32.65 -3.69
N LEU A 112 -16.68 -32.34 -2.66
CA LEU A 112 -16.29 -33.30 -1.64
C LEU A 112 -17.37 -33.48 -0.59
N PHE A 113 -18.06 -32.42 -0.21
CA PHE A 113 -19.04 -32.39 0.89
C PHE A 113 -20.28 -31.58 0.48
N PRO A 114 -21.29 -32.22 -0.12
CA PRO A 114 -22.48 -31.50 -0.66
C PRO A 114 -23.24 -30.70 0.42
N ASN A 115 -23.13 -31.04 1.69
CA ASN A 115 -23.83 -30.39 2.80
C ASN A 115 -22.94 -29.44 3.63
N VAL A 116 -21.68 -29.21 3.23
CA VAL A 116 -20.81 -28.25 3.93
C VAL A 116 -21.36 -26.83 3.79
N TRP A 117 -21.34 -26.08 4.89
CA TRP A 117 -21.63 -24.65 4.85
C TRP A 117 -20.38 -23.87 4.45
N ILE A 118 -20.51 -23.03 3.43
CA ILE A 118 -19.41 -22.20 2.92
C ILE A 118 -19.75 -20.73 3.19
N VAL A 119 -18.99 -20.10 4.07
CA VAL A 119 -19.16 -18.71 4.47
C VAL A 119 -17.96 -17.92 3.97
N VAL A 120 -18.19 -16.81 3.24
CA VAL A 120 -17.13 -15.93 2.74
C VAL A 120 -17.13 -14.63 3.54
N GLY A 121 -15.95 -14.19 4.00
CA GLY A 121 -15.74 -12.94 4.70
C GLY A 121 -14.59 -12.11 4.15
N GLY A 122 -14.40 -10.91 4.71
CA GLY A 122 -13.37 -9.93 4.30
C GLY A 122 -13.86 -8.97 3.22
N HIS A 123 -12.98 -8.08 2.77
CA HIS A 123 -13.36 -6.98 1.85
C HIS A 123 -13.89 -7.46 0.49
N ILE A 124 -13.59 -8.68 0.07
CA ILE A 124 -14.14 -9.31 -1.14
C ILE A 124 -15.68 -9.34 -1.13
N THR A 125 -16.32 -9.31 0.04
CA THR A 125 -17.78 -9.34 0.16
C THR A 125 -18.48 -8.07 -0.32
N ALA A 126 -17.75 -7.03 -0.70
CA ALA A 126 -18.27 -5.96 -1.54
C ALA A 126 -18.85 -6.47 -2.89
N SER A 127 -18.41 -7.67 -3.34
CA SER A 127 -18.94 -8.38 -4.50
C SER A 127 -19.90 -9.52 -4.12
N SER A 128 -20.63 -9.43 -3.00
CA SER A 128 -21.48 -10.52 -2.48
C SER A 128 -22.45 -11.08 -3.51
N ASN A 129 -23.08 -10.22 -4.34
CA ASN A 129 -24.01 -10.68 -5.38
C ASN A 129 -23.30 -11.61 -6.38
N LEU A 130 -22.11 -11.26 -6.80
CA LEU A 130 -21.31 -12.08 -7.72
C LEU A 130 -20.85 -13.37 -7.06
N ILE A 131 -20.34 -13.29 -5.81
CA ILE A 131 -19.86 -14.46 -5.05
C ILE A 131 -20.97 -15.46 -4.88
N LEU A 132 -22.14 -15.04 -4.38
CA LEU A 132 -23.29 -15.91 -4.10
C LEU A 132 -23.89 -16.57 -5.35
N ARG A 133 -23.80 -15.90 -6.50
CA ARG A 133 -24.40 -16.40 -7.76
C ARG A 133 -23.43 -17.15 -8.68
N LYS A 134 -22.13 -16.93 -8.51
CA LYS A 134 -21.09 -17.48 -9.40
C LYS A 134 -20.13 -18.43 -8.71
N THR A 135 -20.32 -18.65 -7.41
CA THR A 135 -19.56 -19.65 -6.65
C THR A 135 -20.49 -20.54 -5.82
N GLU A 136 -19.93 -21.51 -5.13
CA GLU A 136 -20.67 -22.41 -4.25
C GLU A 136 -20.83 -21.87 -2.82
N THR A 137 -20.75 -20.55 -2.63
CA THR A 137 -20.88 -19.88 -1.33
C THR A 137 -22.33 -19.82 -0.90
N ASP A 138 -22.60 -20.08 0.38
CA ASP A 138 -23.94 -20.01 0.96
C ASP A 138 -24.24 -18.64 1.56
N ILE A 139 -23.27 -18.06 2.29
CA ILE A 139 -23.43 -16.80 3.02
C ILE A 139 -22.17 -15.94 2.85
N CYS A 140 -22.34 -14.64 2.66
CA CYS A 140 -21.27 -13.65 2.78
C CYS A 140 -21.42 -12.85 4.07
N VAL A 141 -20.29 -12.59 4.76
CA VAL A 141 -20.25 -11.72 5.94
C VAL A 141 -19.71 -10.35 5.54
N VAL A 142 -20.54 -9.32 5.69
CA VAL A 142 -20.23 -7.93 5.27
C VAL A 142 -19.81 -7.10 6.48
N GLY A 143 -18.57 -6.72 6.53
CA GLY A 143 -17.96 -5.98 7.65
C GLY A 143 -17.09 -6.85 8.56
N ASP A 144 -17.05 -6.52 9.86
CA ASP A 144 -16.32 -7.32 10.86
C ASP A 144 -16.95 -8.71 10.99
N GLY A 145 -16.11 -9.73 11.03
CA GLY A 145 -16.56 -11.14 10.99
C GLY A 145 -16.84 -11.76 12.35
N GLU A 146 -16.35 -11.19 13.45
CA GLU A 146 -16.33 -11.83 14.76
C GLU A 146 -17.73 -12.20 15.24
N ILE A 147 -18.62 -11.20 15.40
CA ILE A 147 -19.99 -11.42 15.90
C ILE A 147 -20.86 -12.19 14.91
N PRO A 148 -20.95 -11.78 13.62
CA PRO A 148 -21.85 -12.48 12.70
C PRO A 148 -21.43 -13.93 12.44
N PHE A 149 -20.13 -14.26 12.46
CA PHE A 149 -19.70 -15.64 12.28
C PHE A 149 -20.18 -16.55 13.42
N VAL A 150 -20.09 -16.11 14.67
CA VAL A 150 -20.64 -16.85 15.82
C VAL A 150 -22.16 -17.03 15.69
N LYS A 151 -22.88 -15.97 15.33
CA LYS A 151 -24.33 -16.05 15.10
C LYS A 151 -24.69 -17.00 13.93
N ILE A 152 -23.85 -17.11 12.91
CA ILE A 152 -24.02 -18.12 11.85
C ILE A 152 -23.80 -19.51 12.40
N LEU A 153 -22.84 -19.73 13.29
CA LEU A 153 -22.62 -21.05 13.93
C LEU A 153 -23.81 -21.44 14.81
N ASP A 154 -24.37 -20.51 15.57
CA ASP A 154 -25.61 -20.71 16.35
C ASP A 154 -26.77 -21.09 15.43
N TYR A 155 -26.94 -20.35 14.33
CA TYR A 155 -27.94 -20.65 13.31
C TYR A 155 -27.78 -22.08 12.74
N ILE A 156 -26.57 -22.45 12.30
CA ILE A 156 -26.28 -23.77 11.73
C ILE A 156 -26.51 -24.88 12.74
N LYS A 157 -26.28 -24.64 14.02
CA LYS A 157 -26.54 -25.60 15.08
C LYS A 157 -28.03 -25.93 15.22
N LEU A 158 -28.88 -24.91 15.00
CA LEU A 158 -30.37 -25.08 15.05
C LEU A 158 -30.92 -25.56 13.70
N HIS A 159 -30.28 -25.19 12.59
CA HIS A 159 -30.68 -25.49 11.21
C HIS A 159 -29.57 -26.22 10.44
N PRO A 160 -29.26 -27.49 10.78
CA PRO A 160 -28.13 -28.21 10.19
C PRO A 160 -28.30 -28.53 8.69
N ALA A 161 -29.54 -28.54 8.21
CA ALA A 161 -29.87 -28.87 6.83
C ALA A 161 -29.66 -27.65 5.92
N ARG A 162 -28.50 -27.55 5.27
CA ARG A 162 -28.11 -26.44 4.39
C ARG A 162 -29.15 -26.10 3.32
N ARG A 163 -29.90 -27.07 2.83
CA ARG A 163 -30.90 -26.88 1.76
C ARG A 163 -32.24 -26.34 2.23
N GLN A 164 -32.48 -26.29 3.55
CA GLN A 164 -33.71 -25.81 4.17
C GLN A 164 -33.36 -24.56 5.00
N LEU A 165 -33.19 -23.43 4.31
CA LEU A 165 -32.83 -22.17 4.96
C LEU A 165 -34.07 -21.57 5.66
N ASP A 166 -33.94 -21.20 6.91
CA ASP A 166 -34.84 -20.27 7.56
C ASP A 166 -34.37 -18.84 7.26
N TYR A 167 -34.93 -18.27 6.19
CA TYR A 167 -34.61 -16.91 5.73
C TYR A 167 -35.02 -15.85 6.75
N THR A 168 -36.03 -16.08 7.54
CA THR A 168 -36.46 -15.15 8.60
C THR A 168 -35.39 -15.08 9.69
N ALA A 169 -34.91 -16.21 10.17
CA ALA A 169 -33.86 -16.27 11.18
C ALA A 169 -32.55 -15.69 10.66
N LEU A 170 -32.16 -16.02 9.42
CA LEU A 170 -30.95 -15.42 8.79
C LEU A 170 -31.04 -13.89 8.66
N SER A 171 -32.23 -13.36 8.34
CA SER A 171 -32.46 -11.93 8.20
C SER A 171 -32.31 -11.14 9.51
N GLN A 172 -32.39 -11.80 10.66
CA GLN A 172 -32.16 -11.17 11.97
C GLN A 172 -30.65 -10.96 12.27
N ILE A 173 -29.78 -11.72 11.61
CA ILE A 173 -28.33 -11.58 11.81
C ILE A 173 -27.82 -10.41 10.99
N LYS A 174 -27.31 -9.37 11.64
CA LYS A 174 -26.70 -8.22 10.98
C LYS A 174 -25.39 -8.59 10.32
N GLY A 175 -25.12 -7.98 9.15
CA GLY A 175 -23.87 -8.16 8.42
C GLY A 175 -23.83 -9.37 7.49
N LEU A 176 -24.99 -9.92 7.11
CA LEU A 176 -25.05 -11.02 6.14
C LEU A 176 -25.48 -10.55 4.75
N ALA A 177 -25.00 -11.27 3.74
CA ALA A 177 -25.60 -11.30 2.43
C ALA A 177 -25.82 -12.75 2.01
N PHE A 178 -27.00 -13.05 1.47
CA PHE A 178 -27.41 -14.37 0.97
C PHE A 178 -28.48 -14.23 -0.12
N ILE A 179 -28.78 -15.33 -0.83
CA ILE A 179 -29.86 -15.38 -1.83
C ILE A 179 -31.09 -15.96 -1.14
N ASP A 180 -32.22 -15.24 -1.18
CA ASP A 180 -33.49 -15.67 -0.60
C ASP A 180 -34.25 -16.69 -1.46
N GLU A 181 -35.40 -17.16 -0.99
CA GLU A 181 -36.28 -18.14 -1.70
C GLU A 181 -36.78 -17.64 -3.05
N ASN A 182 -36.88 -16.30 -3.21
CA ASN A 182 -37.31 -15.66 -4.45
C ASN A 182 -36.13 -15.35 -5.40
N ASN A 183 -34.95 -15.91 -5.11
CA ASN A 183 -33.72 -15.68 -5.86
C ASN A 183 -33.26 -14.22 -5.83
N ASN A 184 -33.60 -13.45 -4.79
CA ASN A 184 -33.14 -12.07 -4.61
C ASN A 184 -31.94 -12.02 -3.67
N LEU A 185 -31.01 -11.08 -3.94
CA LEU A 185 -29.94 -10.77 -3.00
C LEU A 185 -30.53 -10.06 -1.77
N LYS A 186 -30.35 -10.68 -0.61
CA LYS A 186 -30.69 -10.08 0.69
C LYS A 186 -29.42 -9.61 1.37
N VAL A 187 -29.40 -8.35 1.82
CA VAL A 187 -28.30 -7.80 2.60
C VAL A 187 -28.89 -7.26 3.90
N THR A 188 -28.42 -7.80 5.04
CA THR A 188 -28.96 -7.44 6.36
C THR A 188 -28.30 -6.22 7.00
N GLY A 189 -27.57 -5.45 6.20
CA GLY A 189 -26.83 -4.28 6.63
C GLY A 189 -25.38 -4.58 7.02
N TYR A 190 -24.76 -3.68 7.76
CA TYR A 190 -23.41 -3.90 8.29
C TYR A 190 -23.45 -4.77 9.55
N SER A 191 -22.39 -5.55 9.74
CA SER A 191 -22.19 -6.36 10.94
C SER A 191 -22.21 -5.52 12.22
N GLU A 192 -22.67 -6.13 13.29
CA GLU A 192 -22.40 -5.63 14.63
C GLU A 192 -20.89 -5.61 14.86
N GLN A 193 -20.43 -4.59 15.56
CA GLN A 193 -19.01 -4.38 15.79
C GLN A 193 -18.69 -4.60 17.26
N LEU A 194 -17.56 -5.27 17.53
CA LEU A 194 -17.04 -5.38 18.88
C LEU A 194 -16.71 -3.99 19.43
N PRO A 195 -17.07 -3.70 20.67
CA PRO A 195 -16.63 -2.49 21.35
C PRO A 195 -15.10 -2.49 21.50
N ALA A 196 -14.50 -1.32 21.72
CA ALA A 196 -13.05 -1.18 21.85
C ALA A 196 -12.45 -2.08 22.95
N SER A 197 -13.19 -2.28 24.06
CA SER A 197 -12.78 -3.13 25.19
C SER A 197 -12.77 -4.64 24.89
N GLU A 198 -13.37 -5.06 23.78
CA GLU A 198 -13.44 -6.48 23.40
C GLU A 198 -12.62 -6.80 22.15
N LEU A 199 -11.93 -5.82 21.57
CA LEU A 199 -11.03 -6.03 20.46
C LEU A 199 -9.83 -6.87 20.94
N GLN A 200 -9.59 -7.98 20.24
CA GLN A 200 -8.52 -8.92 20.59
C GLN A 200 -7.37 -8.82 19.58
N TYR A 201 -6.16 -8.98 20.09
CA TYR A 201 -4.98 -9.17 19.25
C TYR A 201 -4.94 -10.60 18.68
N PRO A 202 -4.28 -10.81 17.54
CA PRO A 202 -4.15 -12.13 16.95
C PRO A 202 -3.25 -13.02 17.79
N ASP A 203 -3.69 -14.27 18.02
CA ASP A 203 -2.87 -15.33 18.60
C ASP A 203 -2.06 -16.01 17.49
N TYR A 204 -0.78 -15.69 17.41
CA TYR A 204 0.12 -16.24 16.38
C TYR A 204 0.49 -17.70 16.63
N ASP A 205 0.32 -18.23 17.84
CA ASP A 205 0.59 -19.65 18.10
C ASP A 205 -0.39 -20.54 17.37
N LYS A 206 -1.66 -20.15 17.30
CA LYS A 206 -2.67 -20.86 16.49
C LYS A 206 -2.28 -20.96 15.01
N LEU A 207 -1.68 -19.92 14.50
CA LEU A 207 -1.17 -19.92 13.12
C LEU A 207 0.02 -20.86 12.99
N LYS A 208 0.95 -20.84 13.96
CA LYS A 208 2.11 -21.71 14.00
C LYS A 208 1.69 -23.21 14.06
N GLU A 209 0.73 -23.55 14.92
CA GLU A 209 0.15 -24.89 14.99
C GLU A 209 -0.46 -25.33 13.66
N SER A 210 -1.24 -24.45 13.02
CA SER A 210 -1.83 -24.71 11.71
C SER A 210 -0.76 -25.00 10.66
N LEU A 211 0.28 -24.20 10.61
CA LEU A 211 1.38 -24.38 9.64
C LEU A 211 2.19 -25.65 9.91
N GLN A 212 2.40 -26.02 11.18
CA GLN A 212 3.02 -27.29 11.54
C GLN A 212 2.18 -28.47 11.07
N LYS A 213 0.85 -28.37 11.22
CA LYS A 213 -0.09 -29.43 10.85
C LYS A 213 -0.23 -29.59 9.33
N TYR A 214 -0.26 -28.51 8.57
CA TYR A 214 -0.60 -28.51 7.14
C TYR A 214 0.57 -28.08 6.23
N GLY A 215 1.61 -27.47 6.75
CA GLY A 215 2.69 -26.83 6.00
C GLY A 215 3.82 -27.73 5.55
N GLY A 216 3.75 -29.07 5.79
CA GLY A 216 4.81 -29.96 5.36
C GLY A 216 6.13 -29.75 6.11
N LYS A 217 7.26 -29.62 5.45
CA LYS A 217 8.60 -29.61 6.07
C LYS A 217 8.97 -28.33 6.83
N GLY A 218 8.08 -27.67 7.54
CA GLY A 218 8.41 -26.74 8.62
C GLY A 218 9.29 -25.49 8.37
N GLU A 219 9.79 -25.30 7.17
CA GLU A 219 10.74 -24.22 6.84
C GLU A 219 10.09 -22.81 6.87
N TRP A 220 8.76 -22.72 6.82
CA TRP A 220 8.01 -21.46 6.78
C TRP A 220 7.67 -20.87 8.15
N ILE A 221 7.82 -21.64 9.23
CA ILE A 221 7.32 -21.29 10.56
C ILE A 221 8.11 -20.16 11.21
N HIS A 222 9.34 -19.92 10.77
CA HIS A 222 10.23 -18.92 11.37
C HIS A 222 10.18 -17.54 10.75
N GLU A 223 9.43 -17.33 9.65
CA GLU A 223 9.54 -16.14 8.80
C GLU A 223 8.32 -15.25 8.72
N PHE A 224 7.29 -15.37 9.63
CA PHE A 224 6.19 -14.39 9.69
C PHE A 224 6.70 -12.98 9.99
N PHE A 225 7.80 -12.91 10.69
CA PHE A 225 8.46 -11.65 11.03
C PHE A 225 9.79 -11.61 10.26
N GLU A 226 9.82 -10.75 9.23
CA GLU A 226 11.01 -10.61 8.39
C GLU A 226 12.21 -10.12 9.23
N PRO A 227 13.38 -10.77 9.13
CA PRO A 227 14.59 -10.26 9.77
C PRO A 227 14.96 -8.88 9.22
N LEU A 228 15.23 -7.91 10.10
CA LEU A 228 15.56 -6.54 9.71
C LEU A 228 16.77 -6.44 8.78
N LYS A 229 17.73 -7.32 8.91
CA LYS A 229 18.91 -7.41 8.01
C LYS A 229 18.56 -7.62 6.54
N ASN A 230 17.35 -8.11 6.23
CA ASN A 230 16.88 -8.31 4.86
C ASN A 230 16.16 -7.06 4.31
N SER A 231 15.88 -6.07 5.16
CA SER A 231 15.25 -4.82 4.73
C SER A 231 16.20 -4.00 3.86
N SER A 232 15.70 -3.46 2.75
CA SER A 232 16.45 -2.53 1.90
C SER A 232 16.84 -1.23 2.62
N ASP A 233 16.12 -0.89 3.68
CA ASP A 233 16.23 0.39 4.39
C ASP A 233 16.99 0.24 5.72
N ILE A 234 17.63 -0.92 5.96
CA ILE A 234 18.25 -1.23 7.26
C ILE A 234 19.36 -0.22 7.65
N ASP A 235 20.13 0.27 6.68
CA ASP A 235 21.21 1.21 6.97
C ASP A 235 20.67 2.58 7.36
N ASP A 236 19.63 3.06 6.67
CA ASP A 236 18.92 4.30 7.03
C ASP A 236 18.24 4.17 8.40
N LEU A 237 17.58 3.05 8.67
CA LEU A 237 16.98 2.73 9.97
C LEU A 237 18.03 2.75 11.09
N CYS A 238 19.15 2.07 10.89
CA CYS A 238 20.24 2.02 11.87
C CYS A 238 20.82 3.41 12.15
N SER A 239 20.96 4.26 11.13
CA SER A 239 21.43 5.65 11.31
C SER A 239 20.49 6.45 12.20
N VAL A 240 19.19 6.42 11.91
CA VAL A 240 18.18 7.15 12.69
C VAL A 240 18.07 6.61 14.13
N ILE A 241 18.15 5.29 14.32
CA ILE A 241 18.14 4.67 15.64
C ILE A 241 19.35 5.14 16.46
N LYS A 242 20.54 5.16 15.86
CA LYS A 242 21.77 5.64 16.52
C LYS A 242 21.62 7.09 16.97
N ASP A 243 21.03 7.96 16.14
CA ASP A 243 20.81 9.36 16.50
C ASP A 243 19.82 9.50 17.66
N ILE A 244 18.71 8.74 17.65
CA ILE A 244 17.75 8.72 18.76
C ILE A 244 18.42 8.25 20.04
N THR A 245 19.14 7.14 19.98
CA THR A 245 19.81 6.55 21.16
C THR A 245 20.85 7.50 21.73
N ASN A 246 21.68 8.11 20.89
CA ASN A 246 22.70 9.08 21.31
C ASN A 246 22.06 10.29 22.01
N LYS A 247 20.92 10.80 21.51
CA LYS A 247 20.20 11.91 22.13
C LYS A 247 19.62 11.50 23.47
N GLN A 248 18.95 10.35 23.56
CA GLN A 248 18.41 9.83 24.81
C GLN A 248 19.49 9.62 25.89
N MET A 249 20.69 9.16 25.48
CA MET A 249 21.82 9.01 26.40
C MET A 249 22.36 10.34 26.92
N LYS A 250 22.32 11.41 26.11
CA LYS A 250 22.73 12.76 26.54
C LYS A 250 21.72 13.42 27.51
N ASP A 251 20.44 13.13 27.27
CA ASP A 251 19.33 13.71 28.04
C ASP A 251 19.07 12.94 29.38
N ALA A 252 19.69 11.76 29.57
CA ALA A 252 19.53 10.94 30.78
C ALA A 252 20.39 11.52 31.93
N GLU A 253 19.76 11.99 32.97
CA GLU A 253 20.45 12.56 34.17
C GLU A 253 21.07 11.47 35.06
N THR A 254 20.61 10.23 34.99
CA THR A 254 21.07 9.12 35.81
C THR A 254 21.39 7.86 35.02
N HIS A 255 22.33 7.04 35.51
CA HIS A 255 22.72 5.77 34.87
C HIS A 255 21.59 4.72 34.81
N GLN A 256 20.55 4.84 35.63
CA GLN A 256 19.41 3.94 35.68
C GLN A 256 18.40 4.16 34.53
N ASP A 257 18.36 5.39 33.97
CA ASP A 257 17.52 5.74 32.84
C ASP A 257 18.19 5.46 31.48
N LYS A 258 19.40 4.93 31.47
CA LYS A 258 20.06 4.47 30.24
C LYS A 258 19.28 3.32 29.65
N ILE A 259 18.32 3.67 28.82
CA ILE A 259 17.69 2.73 27.92
C ILE A 259 18.80 2.10 27.09
N CYS A 260 19.01 0.80 27.35
CA CYS A 260 19.76 -0.15 26.58
C CYS A 260 20.63 0.45 25.47
N GLU A 261 21.96 0.40 25.62
CA GLU A 261 22.86 0.58 24.47
C GLU A 261 22.36 -0.31 23.36
N THR A 262 21.63 0.28 22.41
CA THR A 262 21.12 -0.46 21.27
C THR A 262 22.33 -0.74 20.40
N ASN A 263 22.98 -1.87 20.66
CA ASN A 263 24.02 -2.36 19.78
C ASN A 263 23.37 -2.52 18.40
N ILE A 264 23.77 -1.70 17.46
CA ILE A 264 23.22 -1.67 16.08
C ILE A 264 23.31 -3.06 15.44
N ASP A 265 24.38 -3.82 15.72
CA ASP A 265 24.52 -5.17 15.20
C ASP A 265 23.51 -6.14 15.83
N SER A 266 23.23 -5.97 17.13
CA SER A 266 22.14 -6.71 17.80
C SER A 266 20.79 -6.35 17.24
N PHE A 267 20.54 -5.06 16.92
CA PHE A 267 19.30 -4.61 16.32
C PHE A 267 19.10 -5.18 14.91
N ARG A 268 20.13 -5.29 14.09
CA ARG A 268 20.06 -5.93 12.76
C ARG A 268 19.54 -7.37 12.82
N ASN A 269 19.75 -8.07 13.92
CA ASN A 269 19.26 -9.43 14.14
C ASN A 269 17.84 -9.51 14.71
N LYS A 270 17.22 -8.38 15.04
CA LYS A 270 15.80 -8.31 15.40
C LYS A 270 14.93 -8.53 14.17
N LYS A 271 13.62 -8.74 14.43
CA LYS A 271 12.63 -8.90 13.37
C LYS A 271 11.72 -7.69 13.30
N MET A 272 11.11 -7.51 12.13
CA MET A 272 10.01 -6.58 11.91
C MET A 272 8.69 -7.29 12.18
N GLY A 273 7.83 -6.68 12.98
CA GLY A 273 6.48 -7.14 13.26
C GLY A 273 5.43 -6.13 12.81
N GLU A 274 4.18 -6.57 12.82
CA GLU A 274 3.02 -5.75 12.51
C GLU A 274 2.10 -5.65 13.72
N VAL A 275 1.51 -4.48 13.93
CA VAL A 275 0.55 -4.25 15.01
C VAL A 275 -0.58 -3.35 14.52
N HIS A 276 -1.80 -3.64 14.94
CA HIS A 276 -2.94 -2.75 14.71
C HIS A 276 -3.20 -1.97 16.00
N THR A 277 -3.26 -0.65 15.90
CA THR A 277 -3.61 0.22 17.04
C THR A 277 -5.05 0.68 16.97
N SER A 278 -5.64 0.58 15.77
CA SER A 278 -7.03 0.94 15.50
C SER A 278 -7.64 0.08 14.40
N ARG A 279 -8.96 0.17 14.23
CA ARG A 279 -9.73 -0.41 13.14
C ARG A 279 -10.65 0.61 12.50
N GLY A 280 -10.73 0.57 11.18
CA GLY A 280 -11.60 1.39 10.38
C GLY A 280 -11.03 2.76 10.06
N CYS A 281 -11.73 3.46 9.19
CA CYS A 281 -11.34 4.76 8.67
C CYS A 281 -12.56 5.67 8.55
N VAL A 282 -12.43 6.92 9.02
CA VAL A 282 -13.47 7.95 8.92
C VAL A 282 -13.44 8.72 7.59
N ALA A 283 -12.38 8.56 6.80
CA ALA A 283 -12.24 9.23 5.51
C ALA A 283 -13.21 8.65 4.46
N ARG A 284 -13.48 9.44 3.40
CA ARG A 284 -14.41 9.08 2.33
C ARG A 284 -13.76 9.13 0.95
N CYS A 285 -12.48 8.71 0.88
CA CYS A 285 -11.74 8.75 -0.38
C CYS A 285 -12.45 7.96 -1.48
N THR A 286 -12.61 8.57 -2.68
CA THR A 286 -13.47 8.06 -3.75
C THR A 286 -12.93 6.81 -4.45
N PHE A 287 -11.66 6.49 -4.26
CA PHE A 287 -10.99 5.32 -4.82
C PHE A 287 -10.77 4.20 -3.81
N CYS A 288 -11.01 4.47 -2.49
CA CYS A 288 -10.64 3.55 -1.42
C CYS A 288 -11.78 2.62 -1.03
N GLN A 289 -11.47 1.32 -0.95
CA GLN A 289 -12.39 0.32 -0.41
C GLN A 289 -12.37 0.37 1.11
N ARG A 290 -13.54 0.50 1.71
CA ARG A 290 -13.73 0.53 3.16
C ARG A 290 -14.55 -0.67 3.59
N GLY A 291 -13.87 -1.68 4.16
CA GLY A 291 -14.54 -2.88 4.65
C GLY A 291 -15.16 -2.70 6.02
N VAL A 292 -14.64 -1.78 6.82
CA VAL A 292 -15.07 -1.50 8.19
C VAL A 292 -15.54 -0.05 8.31
N LYS A 293 -16.72 0.15 8.90
CA LYS A 293 -17.25 1.51 9.19
C LYS A 293 -16.78 2.00 10.55
N GLY A 294 -16.69 3.35 10.66
CA GLY A 294 -16.31 4.01 11.90
C GLY A 294 -14.83 3.90 12.20
N TYR A 295 -14.48 4.18 13.44
CA TYR A 295 -13.11 4.13 13.96
C TYR A 295 -13.12 3.68 15.40
N ARG A 296 -12.33 2.67 15.74
CA ARG A 296 -12.21 2.10 17.09
C ARG A 296 -10.74 1.85 17.39
N THR A 297 -10.36 2.04 18.64
CA THR A 297 -8.99 1.85 19.12
C THR A 297 -8.90 0.62 20.01
N TYR A 298 -7.77 -0.04 20.00
CA TYR A 298 -7.47 -1.09 20.96
C TYR A 298 -7.22 -0.49 22.35
N ALA A 299 -7.51 -1.25 23.40
CA ALA A 299 -7.18 -0.83 24.76
C ALA A 299 -5.65 -0.76 24.96
N ALA A 300 -5.19 0.23 25.70
CA ALA A 300 -3.76 0.48 25.90
C ALA A 300 -3.04 -0.72 26.54
N ASN A 301 -3.65 -1.33 27.57
CA ASN A 301 -3.06 -2.47 28.26
C ASN A 301 -2.94 -3.70 27.35
N ASP A 302 -3.91 -3.93 26.49
CA ASP A 302 -3.88 -5.05 25.53
C ASP A 302 -2.80 -4.82 24.47
N LEU A 303 -2.66 -3.57 24.00
CA LEU A 303 -1.59 -3.18 23.08
C LEU A 303 -0.21 -3.39 23.73
N GLU A 304 -0.03 -2.95 24.96
CA GLU A 304 1.23 -3.12 25.68
C GLU A 304 1.60 -4.60 25.84
N THR A 305 0.66 -5.41 26.31
CA THR A 305 0.83 -6.86 26.48
C THR A 305 1.22 -7.51 25.15
N HIS A 306 0.53 -7.16 24.06
CA HIS A 306 0.81 -7.72 22.74
C HIS A 306 2.18 -7.29 22.20
N VAL A 307 2.58 -6.04 22.38
CA VAL A 307 3.91 -5.55 21.97
C VAL A 307 5.03 -6.26 22.73
N LEU A 308 4.84 -6.49 24.04
CA LEU A 308 5.79 -7.27 24.85
C LEU A 308 5.87 -8.72 24.38
N GLU A 309 4.74 -9.35 24.09
CA GLU A 309 4.71 -10.72 23.53
C GLU A 309 5.48 -10.80 22.20
N LEU A 310 5.24 -9.86 21.27
CA LEU A 310 5.95 -9.80 20.00
C LEU A 310 7.47 -9.65 20.20
N LYS A 311 7.88 -8.82 21.15
CA LYS A 311 9.29 -8.59 21.48
C LYS A 311 9.94 -9.84 22.09
N GLU A 312 9.35 -10.43 23.09
CA GLU A 312 9.95 -11.48 23.91
C GLU A 312 9.89 -12.84 23.20
N LYS A 313 8.72 -13.18 22.64
CA LYS A 313 8.49 -14.50 22.05
C LYS A 313 8.99 -14.59 20.62
N TYR A 314 8.89 -13.50 19.84
CA TYR A 314 9.22 -13.50 18.41
C TYR A 314 10.44 -12.66 18.04
N ASN A 315 11.14 -12.06 19.03
CA ASN A 315 12.32 -11.24 18.83
C ASN A 315 12.06 -10.01 17.93
N VAL A 316 10.86 -9.43 18.02
CA VAL A 316 10.52 -8.23 17.26
C VAL A 316 11.15 -7.00 17.93
N GLY A 317 11.86 -6.17 17.16
CA GLY A 317 12.45 -4.92 17.62
C GLY A 317 11.96 -3.70 16.86
N TYR A 318 11.25 -3.92 15.75
CA TYR A 318 10.71 -2.87 14.90
C TYR A 318 9.27 -3.20 14.49
N LEU A 319 8.33 -2.32 14.83
CA LEU A 319 6.91 -2.52 14.59
C LEU A 319 6.37 -1.59 13.52
N GLN A 320 5.57 -2.15 12.61
CA GLN A 320 4.77 -1.38 11.68
C GLN A 320 3.32 -1.33 12.15
N THR A 321 2.76 -0.12 12.32
CA THR A 321 1.31 -0.01 12.49
C THR A 321 0.61 -0.26 11.15
N GLN A 322 -0.40 -1.14 11.16
CA GLN A 322 -1.17 -1.56 9.97
C GLN A 322 -2.60 -1.03 10.02
N ASP A 323 -2.76 0.19 10.48
CA ASP A 323 -4.05 0.85 10.58
C ASP A 323 -4.51 1.39 9.23
N GLU A 324 -5.82 1.33 8.96
CA GLU A 324 -6.41 1.94 7.76
C GLU A 324 -6.28 3.48 7.77
N ASN A 325 -6.27 4.07 8.96
CA ASN A 325 -6.09 5.51 9.17
C ASN A 325 -5.49 5.77 10.56
N ALA A 326 -4.18 5.60 10.67
CA ALA A 326 -3.47 5.84 11.90
C ALA A 326 -3.63 7.29 12.39
N PHE A 327 -3.61 7.46 13.70
CA PHE A 327 -3.64 8.75 14.39
C PHE A 327 -4.91 9.60 14.20
N SER A 328 -6.02 8.98 13.79
CA SER A 328 -7.33 9.66 13.76
C SER A 328 -7.83 10.06 15.15
N ASN A 329 -7.37 9.37 16.20
CA ASN A 329 -7.59 9.74 17.60
C ASN A 329 -6.26 10.16 18.22
N LYS A 330 -6.12 11.45 18.49
CA LYS A 330 -4.88 12.04 19.00
C LYS A 330 -4.47 11.47 20.35
N LYS A 331 -5.42 11.32 21.30
CA LYS A 331 -5.13 10.76 22.64
C LYS A 331 -4.55 9.34 22.51
N GLN A 332 -5.14 8.52 21.69
CA GLN A 332 -4.68 7.15 21.43
C GLN A 332 -3.31 7.14 20.74
N ALA A 333 -3.05 8.05 19.79
CA ALA A 333 -1.74 8.13 19.13
C ALA A 333 -0.60 8.41 20.12
N TYR A 334 -0.83 9.30 21.08
CA TYR A 334 0.11 9.56 22.15
C TYR A 334 0.32 8.37 23.08
N GLU A 335 -0.74 7.64 23.38
CA GLU A 335 -0.67 6.41 24.19
C GLU A 335 0.14 5.32 23.48
N VAL A 336 -0.12 5.09 22.20
CA VAL A 336 0.66 4.17 21.35
C VAL A 336 2.15 4.51 21.41
N ALA A 337 2.51 5.78 21.23
CA ALA A 337 3.90 6.22 21.27
C ALA A 337 4.56 5.94 22.63
N ARG A 338 3.86 6.22 23.75
CA ARG A 338 4.35 5.90 25.11
C ARG A 338 4.58 4.41 25.30
N ILE A 339 3.64 3.57 24.82
CA ILE A 339 3.77 2.11 24.90
C ILE A 339 4.98 1.62 24.10
N MET A 340 5.16 2.10 22.86
CA MET A 340 6.32 1.73 22.05
C MET A 340 7.64 2.06 22.74
N LYS A 341 7.75 3.26 23.35
CA LYS A 341 8.94 3.66 24.13
C LYS A 341 9.10 2.79 25.38
N LYS A 342 8.05 2.59 26.16
CA LYS A 342 8.05 1.77 27.39
C LYS A 342 8.50 0.33 27.12
N CYS A 343 8.01 -0.27 26.03
CA CYS A 343 8.41 -1.61 25.60
C CYS A 343 9.79 -1.66 24.94
N GLY A 344 10.41 -0.51 24.68
CA GLY A 344 11.75 -0.43 24.09
C GLY A 344 11.79 -0.96 22.64
N VAL A 345 10.74 -0.70 21.85
CA VAL A 345 10.67 -1.02 20.43
C VAL A 345 10.67 0.23 19.57
N PHE A 346 11.28 0.16 18.41
CA PHE A 346 11.17 1.20 17.38
C PHE A 346 9.96 0.93 16.50
N TRP A 347 9.43 1.97 15.87
CA TRP A 347 8.21 1.79 15.11
C TRP A 347 8.09 2.71 13.90
N LYS A 348 7.25 2.30 12.97
CA LYS A 348 6.83 3.07 11.80
C LYS A 348 5.31 3.06 11.67
N SER A 349 4.77 4.11 11.07
CA SER A 349 3.34 4.19 10.75
C SER A 349 3.12 4.57 9.29
N GLY A 350 2.31 3.79 8.61
CA GLY A 350 1.79 4.11 7.29
C GLY A 350 0.32 4.54 7.36
N GLY A 351 -0.25 4.95 6.23
CA GLY A 351 -1.66 5.30 6.14
C GLY A 351 -2.07 6.55 6.95
N VAL A 352 -1.12 7.40 7.29
CA VAL A 352 -1.37 8.63 8.07
C VAL A 352 -1.89 9.72 7.14
N ARG A 353 -2.94 10.41 7.56
CA ARG A 353 -3.38 11.65 6.89
C ARG A 353 -2.51 12.80 7.39
N CYS A 354 -1.99 13.63 6.48
CA CYS A 354 -1.12 14.76 6.87
C CYS A 354 -1.78 15.73 7.85
N THR A 355 -3.12 15.82 7.87
CA THR A 355 -3.87 16.65 8.82
C THR A 355 -4.13 15.98 10.18
N SER A 356 -3.79 14.71 10.35
CA SER A 356 -3.96 13.99 11.64
C SER A 356 -2.86 14.31 12.65
N VAL A 357 -1.77 14.93 12.21
CA VAL A 357 -0.61 15.26 13.06
C VAL A 357 -0.12 16.69 12.76
N ASN A 358 0.51 17.31 13.75
CA ASN A 358 1.20 18.59 13.62
C ASN A 358 2.68 18.44 14.07
N TYR A 359 3.45 19.55 14.08
CA TYR A 359 4.86 19.56 14.44
C TYR A 359 5.11 18.99 15.86
N GLU A 360 4.32 19.41 16.84
CA GLU A 360 4.48 18.95 18.23
C GLU A 360 4.14 17.46 18.37
N ASP A 361 3.15 16.97 17.63
CA ASP A 361 2.83 15.56 17.60
C ASP A 361 4.01 14.74 17.03
N LEU A 362 4.57 15.19 15.89
CA LEU A 362 5.71 14.54 15.25
C LEU A 362 6.95 14.54 16.12
N LYS A 363 7.22 15.65 16.83
CA LYS A 363 8.32 15.77 17.78
C LYS A 363 8.15 14.77 18.92
N PHE A 364 6.96 14.73 19.52
CA PHE A 364 6.64 13.76 20.58
C PHE A 364 6.82 12.33 20.11
N PHE A 365 6.31 11.98 18.92
CA PHE A 365 6.44 10.61 18.39
C PHE A 365 7.90 10.25 18.12
N LYS A 366 8.72 11.18 17.60
CA LYS A 366 10.16 10.99 17.44
C LYS A 366 10.86 10.70 18.77
N GLU A 367 10.52 11.43 19.83
CA GLU A 367 11.04 11.21 21.20
C GLU A 367 10.56 9.87 21.78
N HIS A 368 9.52 9.29 21.19
CA HIS A 368 8.93 7.99 21.55
C HIS A 368 9.19 6.91 20.49
N ASN A 369 10.39 6.92 19.90
CA ASN A 369 10.93 5.88 19.02
C ASN A 369 10.26 5.75 17.63
N LEU A 370 9.48 6.74 17.15
CA LEU A 370 9.02 6.77 15.78
C LEU A 370 10.20 7.01 14.84
N ILE A 371 10.40 6.16 13.86
CA ILE A 371 11.46 6.28 12.86
C ILE A 371 10.90 6.75 11.52
N PHE A 372 9.77 6.21 11.12
CA PHE A 372 9.20 6.45 9.80
C PHE A 372 7.71 6.78 9.90
N ILE A 373 7.27 7.75 9.09
CA ILE A 373 5.86 8.06 8.88
C ILE A 373 5.53 8.14 7.39
N GLY A 374 4.48 7.43 6.96
CA GLY A 374 4.02 7.42 5.57
C GLY A 374 2.70 8.18 5.41
N PHE A 375 2.71 9.25 4.60
CA PHE A 375 1.49 9.99 4.27
C PHE A 375 0.90 9.50 2.95
N GLY A 376 -0.38 9.13 2.96
CA GLY A 376 -1.13 8.82 1.75
C GLY A 376 -1.50 10.11 1.01
N ILE A 377 -0.71 10.47 0.00
CA ILE A 377 -0.87 11.73 -0.73
C ILE A 377 -1.79 11.55 -1.94
N GLU A 378 -1.55 10.55 -2.74
CA GLU A 378 -2.24 10.12 -3.96
C GLU A 378 -2.07 11.07 -5.16
N SER A 379 -1.96 12.39 -4.97
CA SER A 379 -1.74 13.40 -6.00
C SER A 379 -1.07 14.66 -5.47
N GLY A 380 -0.32 15.34 -6.28
CA GLY A 380 0.22 16.69 -6.03
C GLY A 380 -0.62 17.81 -6.65
N SER A 381 -1.76 17.50 -7.25
CA SER A 381 -2.71 18.49 -7.76
C SER A 381 -3.84 18.70 -6.76
N GLN A 382 -4.11 19.97 -6.40
CA GLN A 382 -5.21 20.27 -5.47
C GLN A 382 -6.56 19.86 -6.03
N GLN A 383 -6.77 20.05 -7.34
CA GLN A 383 -7.97 19.58 -8.02
C GLN A 383 -8.20 18.09 -7.80
N MET A 384 -7.15 17.30 -7.97
CA MET A 384 -7.24 15.85 -7.80
C MET A 384 -7.43 15.43 -6.34
N LEU A 385 -6.79 16.12 -5.40
CA LEU A 385 -7.00 15.88 -3.97
C LEU A 385 -8.46 16.12 -3.56
N ASP A 386 -9.10 17.15 -4.13
CA ASP A 386 -10.50 17.46 -3.87
C ASP A 386 -11.43 16.41 -4.51
N ILE A 387 -11.18 15.97 -5.74
CA ILE A 387 -11.92 14.90 -6.41
C ILE A 387 -11.80 13.56 -5.65
N MET A 388 -10.62 13.27 -5.13
CA MET A 388 -10.36 12.09 -4.32
C MET A 388 -10.93 12.20 -2.90
N GLU A 389 -11.54 13.31 -2.52
CA GLU A 389 -12.03 13.63 -1.17
C GLU A 389 -10.97 13.45 -0.08
N LYS A 390 -9.74 13.86 -0.35
CA LYS A 390 -8.63 13.77 0.61
C LYS A 390 -8.79 14.77 1.76
N LYS A 391 -9.53 15.87 1.55
CA LYS A 391 -9.82 16.90 2.58
C LYS A 391 -8.58 17.47 3.25
N PHE A 392 -7.52 17.65 2.51
CA PHE A 392 -6.31 18.38 2.88
C PHE A 392 -5.73 19.10 1.65
N THR A 393 -4.86 20.04 1.89
CA THR A 393 -4.21 20.83 0.84
C THR A 393 -2.82 20.32 0.51
N LYS A 394 -2.30 20.71 -0.66
CA LYS A 394 -0.88 20.48 -1.01
C LYS A 394 0.05 21.10 0.04
N GLU A 395 -0.34 22.24 0.62
CA GLU A 395 0.43 22.91 1.66
C GLU A 395 0.49 22.09 2.95
N ASP A 396 -0.62 21.46 3.36
CA ASP A 396 -0.63 20.57 4.52
C ASP A 396 0.39 19.44 4.35
N VAL A 397 0.44 18.84 3.14
CA VAL A 397 1.41 17.79 2.82
C VAL A 397 2.84 18.32 2.88
N TYR A 398 3.08 19.48 2.23
CA TYR A 398 4.39 20.09 2.17
C TYR A 398 4.93 20.42 3.57
N ASN A 399 4.09 21.03 4.43
CA ASN A 399 4.46 21.37 5.80
C ASN A 399 4.81 20.11 6.61
N ARG A 400 3.97 19.07 6.55
CA ARG A 400 4.22 17.80 7.28
C ARG A 400 5.54 17.13 6.85
N ILE A 401 5.84 17.14 5.56
CA ILE A 401 7.08 16.57 5.04
C ILE A 401 8.30 17.41 5.46
N SER A 402 8.18 18.74 5.43
CA SER A 402 9.23 19.65 5.90
C SER A 402 9.53 19.44 7.38
N GLU A 403 8.50 19.35 8.20
CA GLU A 403 8.61 19.11 9.64
C GLU A 403 9.22 17.73 9.95
N CYS A 404 8.83 16.69 9.22
CA CYS A 404 9.48 15.39 9.36
C CYS A 404 10.98 15.46 9.02
N HIS A 405 11.33 16.22 7.99
CA HIS A 405 12.74 16.40 7.62
C HIS A 405 13.52 17.14 8.72
N GLU A 406 12.98 18.23 9.25
CA GLU A 406 13.57 19.00 10.36
C GLU A 406 13.79 18.12 11.60
N LEU A 407 12.81 17.28 11.93
CA LEU A 407 12.87 16.37 13.08
C LEU A 407 13.70 15.09 12.82
N GLY A 408 14.20 14.88 11.63
CA GLY A 408 14.91 13.65 11.25
C GLY A 408 14.01 12.40 11.27
N ILE A 409 12.73 12.55 10.96
CA ILE A 409 11.80 11.43 10.74
C ILE A 409 11.83 11.03 9.28
N ILE A 410 12.11 9.76 9.01
CA ILE A 410 12.05 9.24 7.65
C ILE A 410 10.60 9.31 7.16
N ASN A 411 10.39 9.81 5.97
CA ASN A 411 9.08 9.78 5.33
C ASN A 411 9.22 9.56 3.82
N ASN A 412 8.25 8.88 3.24
CA ASN A 412 8.11 8.78 1.80
C ASN A 412 6.68 9.16 1.43
N PRO A 413 6.48 10.03 0.44
CA PRO A 413 5.17 10.19 -0.16
C PRO A 413 4.77 8.84 -0.77
N SER A 414 3.75 8.21 -0.20
CA SER A 414 3.31 6.91 -0.66
C SER A 414 2.22 7.03 -1.70
N GLY A 415 2.35 6.25 -2.76
CA GLY A 415 1.30 6.03 -3.76
C GLY A 415 0.84 7.27 -4.52
N ILE A 416 1.10 7.32 -5.81
CA ILE A 416 0.43 8.29 -6.71
C ILE A 416 -0.56 7.50 -7.54
N ILE A 417 -1.81 7.97 -7.59
CA ILE A 417 -2.86 7.37 -8.40
C ILE A 417 -3.00 8.16 -9.69
N VAL A 418 -2.91 7.46 -10.82
CA VAL A 418 -2.98 8.03 -12.17
C VAL A 418 -4.26 7.57 -12.85
N GLY A 419 -4.97 8.48 -13.50
CA GLY A 419 -6.12 8.19 -14.33
C GLY A 419 -7.47 8.23 -13.59
N MET A 420 -7.56 8.96 -12.50
CA MET A 420 -8.84 9.27 -11.85
C MET A 420 -9.72 10.17 -12.73
N PRO A 421 -11.05 10.14 -12.57
CA PRO A 421 -11.94 11.11 -13.21
C PRO A 421 -11.46 12.55 -12.97
N GLY A 422 -11.49 13.37 -14.01
CA GLY A 422 -11.06 14.78 -13.95
C GLY A 422 -9.55 15.00 -14.02
N GLU A 423 -8.73 13.95 -14.11
CA GLU A 423 -7.29 14.08 -14.29
C GLU A 423 -6.95 14.52 -15.72
N THR A 424 -5.92 15.33 -15.86
CA THR A 424 -5.46 15.92 -17.11
C THR A 424 -3.93 15.91 -17.19
N GLU A 425 -3.38 16.21 -18.36
CA GLU A 425 -1.94 16.41 -18.52
C GLU A 425 -1.39 17.51 -17.58
N HIS A 426 -2.22 18.54 -17.33
CA HIS A 426 -1.86 19.65 -16.42
C HIS A 426 -1.74 19.16 -14.96
N THR A 427 -2.74 18.46 -14.45
CA THR A 427 -2.72 17.95 -13.08
C THR A 427 -1.60 16.93 -12.84
N MET A 428 -1.23 16.18 -13.86
CA MET A 428 -0.07 15.28 -13.82
C MET A 428 1.26 16.02 -13.75
N LYS A 429 1.42 17.14 -14.51
CA LYS A 429 2.58 18.02 -14.39
C LYS A 429 2.67 18.65 -13.01
N GLU A 430 1.56 19.17 -12.48
CA GLU A 430 1.49 19.71 -11.11
C GLU A 430 1.96 18.68 -10.09
N THR A 431 1.50 17.41 -10.23
CA THR A 431 1.91 16.33 -9.33
C THR A 431 3.42 16.07 -9.42
N GLY A 432 3.99 16.03 -10.63
CA GLY A 432 5.43 15.88 -10.83
C GLY A 432 6.23 17.02 -10.21
N GLU A 433 5.80 18.26 -10.39
CA GLU A 433 6.44 19.44 -9.83
C GLU A 433 6.35 19.49 -8.29
N PHE A 434 5.20 19.07 -7.75
CA PHE A 434 5.03 18.96 -6.31
C PHE A 434 5.95 17.89 -5.69
N LEU A 435 6.09 16.73 -6.33
CA LEU A 435 7.01 15.70 -5.89
C LEU A 435 8.48 16.18 -5.95
N ALA A 436 8.82 16.97 -6.96
CA ALA A 436 10.13 17.58 -7.07
C ALA A 436 10.42 18.55 -5.93
N SER A 437 9.46 19.39 -5.55
CA SER A 437 9.61 20.33 -4.43
C SER A 437 9.84 19.62 -3.10
N MET A 438 9.11 18.53 -2.85
CA MET A 438 9.29 17.72 -1.63
C MET A 438 10.67 17.05 -1.56
N ARG A 439 11.20 16.58 -2.69
CA ARG A 439 12.54 16.00 -2.76
C ARG A 439 13.63 17.04 -2.56
N TYR A 440 13.45 18.19 -3.17
CA TYR A 440 14.33 19.31 -2.98
C TYR A 440 14.43 19.74 -1.51
N LEU A 441 13.29 19.76 -0.79
CA LEU A 441 13.26 20.04 0.65
C LEU A 441 14.11 19.09 1.48
N LYS A 442 14.07 17.81 1.13
CA LYS A 442 14.75 16.75 1.88
C LYS A 442 16.22 16.59 1.53
N ASP A 443 16.76 17.39 0.65
CA ASP A 443 18.08 17.17 0.06
C ASP A 443 18.26 15.74 -0.49
N GLN A 444 17.15 15.13 -0.88
CA GLN A 444 17.17 13.74 -1.31
C GLN A 444 17.63 13.61 -2.74
N ASP A 445 18.41 12.57 -2.95
CA ASP A 445 18.79 12.10 -4.26
C ASP A 445 17.53 11.81 -5.10
N TRP A 446 17.53 12.26 -6.36
CA TRP A 446 16.42 12.00 -7.28
C TRP A 446 16.18 10.51 -7.55
N ASN A 447 17.19 9.66 -7.33
CA ASN A 447 17.07 8.20 -7.51
C ASN A 447 16.50 7.47 -6.28
N VAL A 448 16.37 8.16 -5.15
CA VAL A 448 15.75 7.57 -3.98
C VAL A 448 14.25 7.46 -4.25
N ASN A 449 13.80 6.23 -4.41
CA ASN A 449 12.42 5.77 -4.53
C ASN A 449 11.38 6.82 -4.92
N LEU A 450 11.15 6.96 -6.24
CA LEU A 450 9.96 7.65 -6.73
C LEU A 450 8.73 6.96 -6.12
N PRO A 451 7.72 7.70 -5.66
CA PRO A 451 6.48 7.07 -5.23
C PRO A 451 5.97 6.18 -6.36
N LEU A 452 5.60 4.97 -6.02
CA LEU A 452 4.99 4.06 -6.98
C LEU A 452 3.72 4.72 -7.50
N SER A 453 3.69 5.01 -8.79
CA SER A 453 2.45 5.40 -9.44
C SER A 453 1.66 4.14 -9.79
N SER A 454 0.41 4.11 -9.41
CA SER A 454 -0.53 3.04 -9.75
C SER A 454 -1.69 3.61 -10.55
N TRP A 455 -2.26 2.81 -11.43
CA TRP A 455 -3.45 3.18 -12.17
C TRP A 455 -4.68 3.16 -11.27
N ALA A 456 -5.63 4.05 -11.51
CA ALA A 456 -6.91 4.08 -10.83
C ALA A 456 -7.74 2.85 -11.20
N VAL A 457 -7.65 1.79 -10.40
CA VAL A 457 -8.44 0.57 -10.60
C VAL A 457 -9.76 0.68 -9.86
N ALA A 458 -10.85 0.46 -10.57
CA ALA A 458 -12.20 0.46 -10.00
C ALA A 458 -12.40 -0.84 -9.17
N ILE A 459 -12.15 -0.77 -7.89
CA ILE A 459 -12.27 -1.91 -6.96
C ILE A 459 -13.72 -1.99 -6.45
N PRO A 460 -14.39 -3.16 -6.44
CA PRO A 460 -15.73 -3.32 -5.90
C PRO A 460 -15.87 -2.75 -4.49
N GLY A 461 -16.96 -2.03 -4.23
CA GLY A 461 -17.20 -1.35 -2.97
C GLY A 461 -16.56 0.04 -2.85
N THR A 462 -16.00 0.58 -3.94
CA THR A 462 -15.54 1.98 -4.01
C THR A 462 -16.51 2.84 -4.83
N PRO A 463 -16.61 4.16 -4.55
CA PRO A 463 -17.37 5.06 -5.41
C PRO A 463 -16.92 5.03 -6.88
N LEU A 464 -15.63 4.86 -7.14
CA LEU A 464 -15.10 4.72 -8.49
C LEU A 464 -15.65 3.47 -9.20
N TYR A 465 -15.80 2.35 -8.50
CA TYR A 465 -16.39 1.13 -9.06
C TYR A 465 -17.87 1.33 -9.41
N GLU A 466 -18.65 1.89 -8.49
CA GLU A 466 -20.06 2.17 -8.69
C GLU A 466 -20.27 3.11 -9.88
N TYR A 467 -19.45 4.16 -10.00
CA TYR A 467 -19.44 5.03 -11.15
C TYR A 467 -19.18 4.27 -12.46
N CYS A 468 -18.15 3.41 -12.50
CA CYS A 468 -17.84 2.61 -13.69
C CYS A 468 -18.97 1.63 -14.04
N GLN A 469 -19.63 1.05 -13.04
CA GLN A 469 -20.74 0.13 -13.23
C GLN A 469 -21.99 0.85 -13.78
N GLN A 470 -22.38 1.97 -13.17
CA GLN A 470 -23.54 2.75 -13.60
C GLN A 470 -23.39 3.28 -15.01
N ASN A 471 -22.18 3.62 -15.42
CA ASN A 471 -21.86 4.09 -16.77
C ASN A 471 -21.56 2.95 -17.78
N GLY A 472 -21.77 1.68 -17.39
CA GLY A 472 -21.60 0.51 -18.28
C GLY A 472 -20.15 0.22 -18.66
N LEU A 473 -19.16 0.76 -17.94
CA LEU A 473 -17.73 0.55 -18.22
C LEU A 473 -17.25 -0.83 -17.74
N ILE A 474 -17.85 -1.36 -16.70
CA ILE A 474 -17.58 -2.71 -16.16
C ILE A 474 -18.50 -3.75 -16.79
N GLY A 475 -19.63 -3.33 -17.31
CA GLY A 475 -20.70 -4.19 -17.79
C GLY A 475 -21.86 -4.28 -16.78
N LYS A 476 -23.06 -4.65 -17.31
CA LYS A 476 -24.29 -4.69 -16.51
C LYS A 476 -24.65 -6.09 -16.05
N THR A 477 -24.20 -7.10 -16.77
CA THR A 477 -24.47 -8.50 -16.44
C THR A 477 -23.49 -9.05 -15.42
N LEU A 478 -23.87 -10.09 -14.71
CA LEU A 478 -22.99 -10.79 -13.77
C LEU A 478 -21.77 -11.41 -14.46
N ASP A 479 -21.91 -11.85 -15.71
CA ASP A 479 -20.81 -12.42 -16.49
C ASP A 479 -19.75 -11.37 -16.81
N GLU A 480 -20.18 -10.18 -17.23
CA GLU A 480 -19.27 -9.05 -17.50
C GLU A 480 -18.58 -8.55 -16.22
N GLN A 481 -19.31 -8.51 -15.10
CA GLN A 481 -18.74 -8.14 -13.80
C GLN A 481 -17.72 -9.20 -13.34
N GLU A 482 -18.00 -10.48 -13.55
CA GLU A 482 -17.07 -11.56 -13.26
C GLU A 482 -15.81 -11.47 -14.13
N GLU A 483 -15.97 -11.25 -15.43
CA GLU A 483 -14.85 -11.05 -16.35
C GLU A 483 -13.94 -9.90 -15.89
N TYR A 484 -14.55 -8.78 -15.47
CA TYR A 484 -13.81 -7.66 -14.91
C TYR A 484 -13.03 -8.04 -13.65
N LEU A 485 -13.68 -8.72 -12.71
CA LEU A 485 -13.07 -9.12 -11.43
C LEU A 485 -11.92 -10.12 -11.64
N LEU A 486 -12.08 -11.07 -12.55
CA LEU A 486 -11.01 -11.99 -12.95
C LEU A 486 -9.83 -11.25 -13.59
N ARG A 487 -10.12 -10.28 -14.45
CA ARG A 487 -9.09 -9.49 -15.14
C ARG A 487 -8.23 -8.68 -14.17
N ILE A 488 -8.82 -7.99 -13.18
CA ILE A 488 -8.05 -7.20 -12.19
C ILE A 488 -7.24 -8.07 -11.24
N THR A 489 -7.52 -9.38 -11.17
CA THR A 489 -6.80 -10.32 -10.32
C THR A 489 -5.41 -10.68 -10.89
N ASP A 490 -5.29 -10.84 -12.18
CA ASP A 490 -4.09 -11.38 -12.83
C ASP A 490 -2.91 -10.41 -12.82
N GLU A 491 -3.17 -9.11 -12.98
CA GLU A 491 -2.14 -8.08 -13.05
C GLU A 491 -2.55 -6.82 -12.28
N LYS A 492 -2.44 -6.86 -10.96
CA LYS A 492 -3.00 -5.89 -9.98
C LYS A 492 -2.77 -4.40 -10.29
N LEU A 493 -1.62 -4.05 -10.83
CA LEU A 493 -1.22 -2.65 -11.08
C LEU A 493 -0.97 -2.36 -12.56
N SER A 494 -1.41 -3.25 -13.44
CA SER A 494 -1.21 -3.09 -14.88
C SER A 494 -2.19 -2.06 -15.45
N PHE A 495 -1.71 -1.29 -16.44
CA PHE A 495 -2.58 -0.45 -17.27
C PHE A 495 -3.70 -1.24 -17.95
N LEU A 496 -3.52 -2.54 -18.13
CA LEU A 496 -4.50 -3.44 -18.76
C LEU A 496 -5.79 -3.59 -17.95
N ASN A 497 -5.71 -3.35 -16.63
CA ASN A 497 -6.85 -3.40 -15.72
C ASN A 497 -7.49 -2.03 -15.50
N TYR A 498 -6.85 -0.99 -16.01
CA TYR A 498 -7.34 0.37 -15.93
C TYR A 498 -8.57 0.56 -16.83
N ILE A 499 -9.58 1.20 -16.31
CA ILE A 499 -10.72 1.71 -17.06
C ILE A 499 -10.52 3.22 -17.18
N ASN A 500 -10.42 3.72 -18.40
CA ASN A 500 -10.24 5.15 -18.61
C ASN A 500 -11.52 5.91 -18.24
N THR A 501 -11.47 6.62 -17.13
CA THR A 501 -12.55 7.49 -16.63
C THR A 501 -12.25 8.97 -16.86
N THR A 502 -11.20 9.27 -17.61
CA THR A 502 -10.81 10.64 -17.97
C THR A 502 -11.37 11.07 -19.32
N GLU A 503 -11.27 12.35 -19.64
CA GLU A 503 -11.64 12.86 -20.96
C GLU A 503 -10.56 12.65 -22.02
N SER A 504 -9.36 12.22 -21.63
CA SER A 504 -8.23 11.99 -22.50
C SER A 504 -8.24 10.59 -23.14
N SER A 505 -7.47 10.41 -24.19
CA SER A 505 -7.33 9.11 -24.83
C SER A 505 -6.52 8.13 -23.94
N ASN A 506 -6.66 6.82 -24.19
CA ASN A 506 -5.88 5.82 -23.47
C ASN A 506 -4.37 5.98 -23.69
N GLU A 507 -3.97 6.42 -24.89
CA GLU A 507 -2.60 6.75 -25.25
C GLU A 507 -2.04 7.88 -24.38
N GLU A 508 -2.82 8.94 -24.19
CA GLU A 508 -2.45 10.09 -23.35
C GLU A 508 -2.36 9.70 -21.90
N VAL A 509 -3.35 8.99 -21.37
CA VAL A 509 -3.34 8.52 -19.98
C VAL A 509 -2.14 7.60 -19.74
N TYR A 510 -1.82 6.70 -20.66
CA TYR A 510 -0.64 5.86 -20.57
C TYR A 510 0.66 6.68 -20.56
N TYR A 511 0.73 7.75 -21.35
CA TYR A 511 1.86 8.70 -21.38
C TYR A 511 2.01 9.45 -20.05
N TRP A 512 0.94 9.75 -19.33
CA TRP A 512 1.00 10.53 -18.09
C TRP A 512 1.89 9.92 -17.02
N ASN A 513 2.02 8.60 -16.98
CA ASN A 513 2.96 7.97 -16.07
C ASN A 513 4.42 8.38 -16.35
N TYR A 514 4.79 8.48 -17.62
CA TYR A 514 6.10 9.01 -18.02
C TYR A 514 6.19 10.50 -17.75
N LEU A 515 5.15 11.25 -18.09
CA LEU A 515 5.09 12.69 -17.90
C LEU A 515 5.32 13.07 -16.43
N LEU A 516 4.69 12.38 -15.51
CA LEU A 516 4.86 12.56 -14.05
C LEU A 516 6.34 12.55 -13.67
N HIS A 517 7.06 11.51 -14.11
CA HIS A 517 8.47 11.34 -13.77
C HIS A 517 9.36 12.36 -14.44
N PHE A 518 9.16 12.62 -15.73
CA PHE A 518 10.03 13.52 -16.49
C PHE A 518 9.78 14.98 -16.14
N SER A 519 8.50 15.41 -15.99
CA SER A 519 8.18 16.77 -15.56
C SER A 519 8.74 17.07 -14.17
N GLY A 520 8.62 16.11 -13.25
CA GLY A 520 9.19 16.25 -11.91
C GLY A 520 10.72 16.37 -11.93
N LYS A 521 11.44 15.57 -12.74
CA LYS A 521 12.89 15.69 -12.86
C LYS A 521 13.33 17.05 -13.42
N TYR A 522 12.63 17.58 -14.41
CA TYR A 522 12.89 18.93 -14.91
C TYR A 522 12.61 20.00 -13.85
N ALA A 523 11.48 19.88 -13.13
CA ALA A 523 11.17 20.82 -12.05
C ALA A 523 12.23 20.79 -10.94
N PHE A 524 12.74 19.63 -10.59
CA PHE A 524 13.84 19.48 -9.64
C PHE A 524 15.13 20.17 -10.13
N LYS A 525 15.49 19.96 -11.40
CA LYS A 525 16.63 20.65 -12.03
C LYS A 525 16.44 22.16 -11.99
N ASP A 526 15.26 22.67 -12.30
CA ASP A 526 14.95 24.10 -12.26
C ASP A 526 15.05 24.68 -10.83
N LEU A 527 14.64 23.93 -9.81
CA LEU A 527 14.81 24.33 -8.40
C LEU A 527 16.28 24.46 -8.02
N ILE A 528 17.14 23.54 -8.47
CA ILE A 528 18.59 23.61 -8.23
C ILE A 528 19.16 24.87 -8.90
N ILE A 529 18.82 25.15 -10.16
CA ILE A 529 19.31 26.31 -10.89
C ILE A 529 18.90 27.63 -10.22
N LYS A 530 17.68 27.68 -9.66
CA LYS A 530 17.13 28.86 -8.95
C LYS A 530 17.67 29.04 -7.53
N SER A 531 18.41 28.07 -6.98
CA SER A 531 18.96 28.11 -5.64
C SER A 531 20.09 29.11 -5.48
N ASN A 532 20.39 29.53 -4.26
CA ASN A 532 21.61 30.28 -3.97
C ASN A 532 22.88 29.43 -4.22
N LYS A 533 24.05 30.04 -4.32
CA LYS A 533 25.30 29.36 -4.70
C LYS A 533 25.64 28.16 -3.81
N SER A 534 25.51 28.30 -2.50
CA SER A 534 25.83 27.22 -1.54
C SER A 534 24.90 26.02 -1.70
N VAL A 535 23.57 26.24 -1.68
CA VAL A 535 22.57 25.22 -1.90
C VAL A 535 22.70 24.60 -3.28
N ARG A 536 22.96 25.42 -4.30
CA ARG A 536 23.18 24.97 -5.67
C ARG A 536 24.35 24.00 -5.76
N ASN A 537 25.49 24.34 -5.17
CA ASN A 537 26.67 23.49 -5.22
C ASN A 537 26.40 22.12 -4.58
N ARG A 538 25.75 22.10 -3.40
CA ARG A 538 25.37 20.86 -2.73
C ARG A 538 24.38 20.04 -3.56
N MET A 539 23.33 20.67 -4.04
CA MET A 539 22.30 19.99 -4.86
C MET A 539 22.84 19.57 -6.22
N GLN A 540 23.80 20.32 -6.79
CA GLN A 540 24.48 19.94 -8.01
C GLN A 540 25.30 18.65 -7.81
N GLN A 541 26.02 18.52 -6.68
CA GLN A 541 26.74 17.30 -6.34
C GLN A 541 25.79 16.09 -6.17
N ILE A 542 24.62 16.32 -5.57
CA ILE A 542 23.57 15.31 -5.47
C ILE A 542 23.10 14.90 -6.88
N TYR A 543 22.84 15.87 -7.73
CA TYR A 543 22.39 15.66 -9.10
C TYR A 543 23.41 14.91 -9.95
N GLU A 544 24.70 15.24 -9.81
CA GLU A 544 25.80 14.56 -10.49
C GLU A 544 25.97 13.12 -10.01
N ARG A 545 25.82 12.86 -8.70
CA ARG A 545 25.79 11.50 -8.18
C ARG A 545 24.64 10.69 -8.76
N CYS A 546 23.45 11.28 -8.89
CA CYS A 546 22.30 10.65 -9.53
C CYS A 546 22.59 10.34 -10.99
N ALA A 547 23.18 11.27 -11.72
CA ALA A 547 23.55 11.10 -13.12
C ALA A 547 24.55 9.95 -13.29
N LYS A 548 25.56 9.90 -12.42
CA LYS A 548 26.56 8.83 -12.40
C LYS A 548 25.92 7.47 -12.08
N ALA A 549 24.98 7.43 -11.15
CA ALA A 549 24.23 6.21 -10.82
C ALA A 549 23.36 5.72 -11.99
N GLU A 550 22.67 6.62 -12.69
CA GLU A 550 21.90 6.30 -13.91
C GLU A 550 22.82 5.79 -15.03
N PHE A 551 23.97 6.43 -15.23
CA PHE A 551 24.97 6.00 -16.20
C PHE A 551 25.50 4.60 -15.87
N ASN A 552 25.88 4.34 -14.62
CA ASN A 552 26.34 3.03 -14.18
C ASN A 552 25.25 1.95 -14.34
N ALA A 553 23.99 2.30 -14.05
CA ALA A 553 22.86 1.40 -14.26
C ALA A 553 22.65 1.09 -15.76
N PHE A 554 22.85 2.06 -16.64
CA PHE A 554 22.82 1.88 -18.08
C PHE A 554 23.95 0.95 -18.56
N ILE A 555 25.21 1.17 -18.14
CA ILE A 555 26.35 0.33 -18.49
C ILE A 555 26.16 -1.11 -17.96
N ASN A 556 25.67 -1.28 -16.73
CA ASN A 556 25.37 -2.57 -16.16
C ASN A 556 24.27 -3.31 -16.96
N SER A 557 23.28 -2.58 -17.45
CA SER A 557 22.23 -3.14 -18.31
C SER A 557 22.76 -3.59 -19.67
N LEU A 558 23.69 -2.82 -20.27
CA LEU A 558 24.43 -3.22 -21.49
C LEU A 558 25.28 -4.45 -21.25
N SER A 559 26.06 -4.51 -20.16
CA SER A 559 26.91 -5.66 -19.84
C SER A 559 26.09 -6.93 -19.61
N SER A 560 24.86 -6.80 -19.08
CA SER A 560 23.92 -7.90 -18.92
C SER A 560 23.44 -8.45 -20.27
N LEU A 561 23.28 -7.62 -21.30
CA LEU A 561 23.00 -8.05 -22.69
C LEU A 561 24.11 -8.97 -23.24
N PHE A 562 25.37 -8.64 -22.98
CA PHE A 562 26.49 -9.44 -23.46
C PHE A 562 26.65 -10.75 -22.70
N ARG A 563 26.27 -10.84 -21.43
CA ARG A 563 26.28 -12.06 -20.61
C ARG A 563 25.17 -13.05 -20.96
N LEU A 564 24.06 -12.58 -21.56
CA LEU A 564 22.94 -13.42 -21.97
C LEU A 564 23.25 -14.42 -23.09
N ARG A 565 24.42 -14.31 -23.72
CA ARG A 565 24.86 -15.19 -24.83
C ARG A 565 24.95 -16.67 -24.45
N SER A 566 25.05 -16.98 -23.15
CA SER A 566 25.25 -18.37 -22.65
C SER A 566 23.99 -19.08 -22.14
N THR A 567 22.83 -18.39 -22.00
CA THR A 567 21.66 -18.96 -21.29
C THR A 567 20.37 -18.93 -22.14
N ILE A 568 20.46 -18.82 -23.46
CA ILE A 568 19.29 -18.61 -24.32
C ILE A 568 18.65 -19.94 -24.71
N TYR A 569 17.57 -20.29 -24.02
CA TYR A 569 16.68 -21.39 -24.43
C TYR A 569 15.51 -20.86 -25.28
N LYS A 570 15.24 -21.62 -26.35
CA LYS A 570 14.25 -21.43 -27.44
C LYS A 570 13.00 -20.62 -27.15
N GLY A 571 12.72 -19.64 -28.00
CA GLY A 571 11.40 -18.95 -28.11
C GLY A 571 11.17 -17.75 -27.16
N LYS A 572 11.98 -17.54 -26.11
CA LYS A 572 11.84 -16.41 -25.18
C LYS A 572 12.81 -15.24 -25.45
N LEU A 573 13.76 -15.44 -26.37
CA LEU A 573 14.81 -14.47 -26.68
C LEU A 573 14.27 -13.11 -27.07
N LEU A 574 13.31 -13.07 -27.99
CA LEU A 574 12.74 -11.81 -28.47
C LEU A 574 12.05 -11.04 -27.36
N LYS A 575 11.35 -11.71 -26.43
CA LYS A 575 10.72 -11.06 -25.30
C LYS A 575 11.75 -10.45 -24.34
N ILE A 576 12.83 -11.19 -24.07
CA ILE A 576 13.93 -10.72 -23.22
C ILE A 576 14.62 -9.52 -23.85
N LEU A 577 14.94 -9.60 -25.14
CA LEU A 577 15.54 -8.47 -25.89
C LEU A 577 14.64 -7.23 -25.87
N ILE A 578 13.33 -7.37 -26.07
CA ILE A 578 12.39 -6.25 -25.98
C ILE A 578 12.38 -5.63 -24.58
N ILE A 579 12.43 -6.43 -23.52
CA ILE A 579 12.47 -5.94 -22.14
C ILE A 579 13.76 -5.16 -21.89
N ILE A 580 14.91 -5.69 -22.33
CA ILE A 580 16.22 -5.05 -22.10
C ILE A 580 16.34 -3.78 -22.93
N MET A 581 15.97 -3.82 -24.21
CA MET A 581 15.98 -2.63 -25.09
C MET A 581 15.07 -1.55 -24.53
N ASN A 582 13.91 -1.93 -24.03
CA ASN A 582 13.00 -1.02 -23.35
C ASN A 582 13.65 -0.35 -22.12
N HIS A 583 14.30 -1.15 -21.28
CA HIS A 583 14.99 -0.65 -20.10
C HIS A 583 16.13 0.32 -20.47
N LEU A 584 16.95 -0.06 -21.44
CA LEU A 584 18.04 0.78 -21.96
C LEU A 584 17.52 2.10 -22.51
N PHE A 585 16.43 2.07 -23.27
CA PHE A 585 15.85 3.28 -23.84
C PHE A 585 15.29 4.23 -22.76
N VAL A 586 14.61 3.68 -21.76
CA VAL A 586 14.15 4.46 -20.59
C VAL A 586 15.32 5.09 -19.86
N ARG A 587 16.41 4.36 -19.65
CA ARG A 587 17.63 4.90 -19.02
C ARG A 587 18.28 6.02 -19.85
N LEU A 588 18.36 5.84 -21.16
CA LEU A 588 18.85 6.90 -22.07
C LEU A 588 17.99 8.17 -21.99
N MET A 589 16.65 8.01 -21.95
CA MET A 589 15.76 9.16 -21.77
C MET A 589 15.99 9.85 -20.42
N HIS A 590 16.18 9.08 -19.33
CA HIS A 590 16.50 9.67 -18.02
C HIS A 590 17.85 10.41 -18.02
N MET A 591 18.86 9.90 -18.71
CA MET A 591 20.12 10.61 -18.94
C MET A 591 19.93 11.85 -19.81
N GLY A 592 19.03 11.80 -20.79
CA GLY A 592 18.69 12.91 -21.66
C GLY A 592 18.25 14.17 -20.90
N ILE A 593 17.69 14.05 -19.69
CA ILE A 593 17.33 15.20 -18.86
C ILE A 593 18.54 16.08 -18.53
N LEU A 594 19.74 15.51 -18.46
CA LEU A 594 20.97 16.24 -18.18
C LEU A 594 21.33 17.20 -19.32
N PHE A 595 21.12 16.77 -20.56
CA PHE A 595 21.67 17.42 -21.74
C PHE A 595 20.62 18.09 -22.64
N LEU A 596 19.37 17.60 -22.61
CA LEU A 596 18.31 18.04 -23.51
C LEU A 596 17.34 18.99 -22.82
N PRO A 597 16.84 20.02 -23.48
CA PRO A 597 15.73 20.84 -22.99
C PRO A 597 14.45 20.04 -22.88
N LYS A 598 13.57 20.43 -21.96
CA LYS A 598 12.25 19.84 -21.75
C LYS A 598 11.42 19.76 -23.06
N ALA A 599 11.48 20.83 -23.87
CA ALA A 599 10.76 20.91 -25.15
C ALA A 599 11.23 19.87 -26.21
N VAL A 600 12.45 19.38 -26.09
CA VAL A 600 13.01 18.37 -27.01
C VAL A 600 12.75 16.96 -26.47
N LEU A 601 12.99 16.73 -25.18
CA LEU A 601 12.93 15.38 -24.63
C LEU A 601 11.50 14.88 -24.43
N LEU A 602 10.54 15.71 -23.97
CA LEU A 602 9.17 15.26 -23.72
C LEU A 602 8.46 14.74 -24.98
N PRO A 603 8.57 15.34 -26.18
CA PRO A 603 8.08 14.75 -27.41
C PRO A 603 8.66 13.36 -27.73
N ILE A 604 9.95 13.14 -27.48
CA ILE A 604 10.59 11.83 -27.65
C ILE A 604 10.02 10.81 -26.67
N VAL A 605 9.85 11.19 -25.41
CA VAL A 605 9.21 10.35 -24.38
C VAL A 605 7.76 10.02 -24.76
N ARG A 606 7.00 10.99 -25.29
CA ARG A 606 5.63 10.79 -25.76
C ARG A 606 5.59 9.82 -26.94
N ALA A 607 6.44 10.01 -27.93
CA ALA A 607 6.54 9.09 -29.08
C ALA A 607 6.86 7.66 -28.64
N TYR A 608 7.80 7.50 -27.73
CA TYR A 608 8.13 6.21 -27.14
C TYR A 608 6.95 5.60 -26.36
N SER A 609 6.27 6.38 -25.55
CA SER A 609 5.08 5.94 -24.81
C SER A 609 4.00 5.45 -25.76
N ASN A 610 3.72 6.17 -26.85
CA ASN A 610 2.73 5.80 -27.86
C ASN A 610 3.11 4.50 -28.57
N LEU A 611 4.37 4.31 -28.89
CA LEU A 611 4.89 3.06 -29.45
C LEU A 611 4.67 1.88 -28.46
N ARG A 612 4.98 2.09 -27.19
CA ARG A 612 4.74 1.09 -26.14
C ARG A 612 3.28 0.76 -26.02
N PHE A 613 2.43 1.78 -25.99
CA PHE A 613 0.99 1.61 -25.90
C PHE A 613 0.42 0.83 -27.11
N TYR A 614 0.91 1.08 -28.32
CA TYR A 614 0.52 0.35 -29.52
C TYR A 614 0.70 -1.17 -29.34
N PHE A 615 1.84 -1.62 -28.80
CA PHE A 615 2.09 -3.03 -28.52
C PHE A 615 1.19 -3.58 -27.41
N ILE A 616 0.89 -2.77 -26.39
CA ILE A 616 -0.01 -3.13 -25.30
C ILE A 616 -1.43 -3.29 -25.86
N LYS A 617 -1.94 -2.32 -26.61
CA LYS A 617 -3.27 -2.31 -27.21
C LYS A 617 -3.50 -3.51 -28.14
N LYS A 618 -2.48 -3.92 -28.92
CA LYS A 618 -2.55 -5.07 -29.82
C LYS A 618 -2.71 -6.40 -29.05
N LYS A 619 -2.12 -6.50 -27.88
CA LYS A 619 -2.16 -7.71 -27.03
C LYS A 619 -3.45 -7.79 -26.19
N TYR A 620 -4.02 -6.65 -25.82
CA TYR A 620 -5.14 -6.58 -24.90
C TYR A 620 -6.27 -5.72 -25.48
N LYS A 621 -7.48 -6.22 -25.46
CA LYS A 621 -8.68 -5.50 -25.93
C LYS A 621 -9.04 -4.41 -24.90
N VAL A 622 -8.37 -3.27 -24.95
CA VAL A 622 -8.71 -2.11 -24.10
C VAL A 622 -9.99 -1.47 -24.63
N LYS A 623 -11.03 -1.42 -23.82
CA LYS A 623 -12.27 -0.69 -24.16
C LYS A 623 -11.97 0.81 -24.12
N ASN A 624 -12.26 1.52 -25.21
CA ASN A 624 -12.20 2.98 -25.27
C ASN A 624 -13.49 3.55 -24.68
N GLY A 625 -13.39 4.30 -23.60
CA GLY A 625 -14.49 5.11 -23.08
C GLY A 625 -14.03 6.55 -22.95
N LYS A 626 -14.56 7.46 -23.76
CA LYS A 626 -14.51 8.88 -23.45
C LYS A 626 -15.71 9.18 -22.56
N GLN A 627 -15.46 9.58 -21.33
CA GLN A 627 -16.55 9.97 -20.43
C GLN A 627 -16.35 11.38 -19.93
N LYS A 628 -17.47 12.11 -19.82
CA LYS A 628 -17.45 13.48 -19.35
C LYS A 628 -17.34 13.51 -17.84
N TYR A 629 -16.32 14.20 -17.33
CA TYR A 629 -16.03 14.41 -15.93
C TYR A 629 -17.25 14.90 -15.09
N ASN A 630 -18.09 15.74 -15.68
CA ASN A 630 -19.27 16.27 -15.00
C ASN A 630 -20.21 15.17 -14.48
N ILE A 631 -20.32 14.03 -15.17
CA ILE A 631 -21.16 12.90 -14.75
C ILE A 631 -20.65 12.29 -13.44
N PHE A 632 -19.32 12.14 -13.27
CA PHE A 632 -18.77 11.64 -12.02
C PHE A 632 -19.05 12.58 -10.85
N MET A 633 -18.91 13.89 -11.06
CA MET A 633 -19.17 14.89 -10.02
C MET A 633 -20.65 15.03 -9.71
N GLU A 634 -21.54 14.90 -10.71
CA GLU A 634 -22.99 14.92 -10.51
C GLU A 634 -23.48 13.68 -9.74
N GLN A 635 -23.00 12.50 -10.07
CA GLN A 635 -23.35 11.25 -9.39
C GLN A 635 -22.80 11.17 -7.97
N ASN A 636 -21.63 11.78 -7.70
CA ASN A 636 -21.08 11.91 -6.35
C ASN A 636 -21.61 13.15 -5.61
N ALA A 637 -22.36 14.05 -6.24
CA ALA A 637 -22.91 15.25 -5.62
C ALA A 637 -23.89 14.93 -4.47
N ASP A 638 -24.57 13.79 -4.52
CA ASP A 638 -25.39 13.31 -3.40
C ASP A 638 -24.55 12.80 -2.22
N ILE A 639 -23.31 12.38 -2.47
CA ILE A 639 -22.34 11.92 -1.45
C ILE A 639 -21.50 13.11 -0.97
N GLY A 640 -21.27 14.12 -1.82
CA GLY A 640 -20.33 15.20 -1.62
C GLY A 640 -20.84 16.62 -1.89
N ARG A 641 -22.09 16.96 -1.54
CA ARG A 641 -22.74 18.28 -1.80
C ARG A 641 -21.95 19.55 -1.43
N LYS A 642 -20.71 19.46 -0.97
CA LYS A 642 -19.96 20.61 -0.44
C LYS A 642 -18.66 20.97 -1.18
N PHE A 643 -18.27 20.27 -2.25
CA PHE A 643 -16.97 20.52 -2.87
C PHE A 643 -17.05 20.85 -4.37
N LYS A 644 -17.52 22.05 -4.69
CA LYS A 644 -17.13 22.68 -5.95
C LYS A 644 -15.67 23.12 -5.81
N VAL A 645 -14.77 22.43 -6.51
CA VAL A 645 -13.41 22.93 -6.72
C VAL A 645 -13.52 24.17 -7.57
N THR A 646 -13.33 25.34 -6.98
CA THR A 646 -13.26 26.58 -7.73
C THR A 646 -11.83 26.83 -8.18
N GLN A 647 -11.63 27.38 -9.37
CA GLN A 647 -10.32 27.82 -9.87
C GLN A 647 -9.61 28.69 -8.82
N SER A 648 -10.36 29.52 -8.10
CA SER A 648 -9.90 30.32 -6.98
C SER A 648 -9.20 29.52 -5.86
N ARG A 649 -9.69 28.31 -5.53
CA ARG A 649 -9.03 27.44 -4.52
C ARG A 649 -7.74 26.84 -5.03
N ILE A 650 -7.69 26.45 -6.31
CA ILE A 650 -6.48 25.98 -6.96
C ILE A 650 -5.44 27.09 -6.97
N ASP A 651 -5.82 28.29 -7.37
CA ASP A 651 -4.92 29.46 -7.42
C ASP A 651 -4.46 29.88 -6.03
N GLN A 652 -5.30 29.73 -5.01
CA GLN A 652 -4.92 30.01 -3.63
C GLN A 652 -3.91 29.00 -3.10
N ALA A 653 -4.09 27.71 -3.39
CA ALA A 653 -3.17 26.65 -3.01
C ALA A 653 -1.81 26.82 -3.73
N ASN A 654 -1.83 27.11 -5.03
CA ASN A 654 -0.60 27.38 -5.80
C ASN A 654 0.16 28.59 -5.27
N ARG A 655 -0.53 29.72 -4.98
CA ARG A 655 0.10 30.91 -4.37
C ARG A 655 0.72 30.64 -3.01
N LYS A 656 0.10 29.78 -2.19
CA LYS A 656 0.65 29.41 -0.88
C LYS A 656 1.92 28.59 -1.01
N ILE A 657 1.94 27.61 -1.92
CA ILE A 657 3.14 26.79 -2.21
C ILE A 657 4.27 27.67 -2.74
N GLU A 658 3.99 28.57 -3.69
CA GLU A 658 5.00 29.51 -4.19
C GLU A 658 5.57 30.40 -3.08
N ARG A 659 4.72 30.89 -2.14
CA ARG A 659 5.19 31.65 -0.98
C ARG A 659 6.07 30.82 -0.08
N SER A 660 5.70 29.57 0.22
CA SER A 660 6.50 28.64 1.03
C SER A 660 7.85 28.37 0.38
N LEU A 661 7.87 28.10 -0.93
CA LEU A 661 9.12 27.94 -1.69
C LEU A 661 10.01 29.20 -1.64
N ARG A 662 9.42 30.39 -1.78
CA ARG A 662 10.15 31.67 -1.63
C ARG A 662 10.67 31.89 -0.21
N THR A 663 9.91 31.48 0.81
CA THR A 663 10.32 31.59 2.21
C THR A 663 11.50 30.68 2.50
N ILE A 664 11.52 29.45 1.99
CA ILE A 664 12.63 28.50 2.13
C ILE A 664 13.90 29.04 1.44
N VAL A 665 13.77 29.56 0.24
CA VAL A 665 14.89 30.22 -0.46
C VAL A 665 15.42 31.40 0.36
N ASN A 666 14.52 32.14 1.04
CA ASN A 666 14.92 33.29 1.88
C ASN A 666 15.47 32.88 3.25
N VAL A 667 14.99 31.80 3.86
CA VAL A 667 15.55 31.24 5.10
C VAL A 667 16.97 30.71 4.83
N ASN A 668 17.15 29.98 3.75
CA ASN A 668 18.49 29.55 3.31
C ASN A 668 19.42 30.72 3.01
N ARG A 669 18.89 31.86 2.48
CA ARG A 669 19.64 33.09 2.30
C ARG A 669 19.99 33.78 3.63
N LYS A 670 19.18 33.65 4.69
CA LYS A 670 19.45 34.24 6.00
C LYS A 670 20.44 33.40 6.81
N GLN A 671 20.39 32.07 6.69
CA GLN A 671 21.35 31.18 7.36
C GLN A 671 22.76 31.28 6.78
N THR A 672 22.88 31.66 5.50
CA THR A 672 24.19 31.98 4.88
C THR A 672 24.69 33.40 5.21
N LYS A 673 23.92 34.20 6.00
CA LYS A 673 24.31 35.52 6.51
C LYS A 673 24.60 35.52 8.01
N SER A 674 24.75 34.36 8.68
CA SER A 674 25.33 34.33 10.03
C SER A 674 26.80 34.82 9.92
N PRO A 675 27.29 35.61 10.87
CA PRO A 675 28.58 36.27 10.75
C PRO A 675 29.70 35.24 10.57
N ILE A 676 30.48 35.41 9.53
CA ILE A 676 31.73 34.69 9.29
C ILE A 676 32.55 34.79 10.59
N THR A 677 32.90 33.66 11.18
CA THR A 677 33.77 33.63 12.36
C THR A 677 35.12 34.26 12.02
N ASN A 678 35.80 34.84 13.02
CA ASN A 678 37.07 35.53 12.77
C ASN A 678 38.15 34.67 12.11
N GLU A 679 38.04 33.36 12.13
CA GLU A 679 38.91 32.42 11.42
C GLU A 679 38.66 32.40 9.88
N GLU A 680 37.41 32.54 9.44
CA GLU A 680 37.12 32.59 8.00
C GLU A 680 37.52 33.93 7.37
N LYS A 681 37.50 35.02 8.15
CA LYS A 681 38.05 36.33 7.66
C LYS A 681 39.56 36.29 7.46
N SER A 682 40.27 35.53 8.29
CA SER A 682 41.72 35.36 8.16
C SER A 682 42.10 34.54 6.90
N LEU A 683 41.26 33.63 6.49
CA LEU A 683 41.46 32.83 5.27
C LEU A 683 41.12 33.61 3.99
N GLU A 684 40.16 34.53 4.01
CA GLU A 684 39.82 35.38 2.88
C GLU A 684 40.90 36.45 2.61
N ILE A 685 41.53 36.97 3.65
CA ILE A 685 42.64 37.92 3.54
C ILE A 685 43.90 37.25 2.97
N LEU A 686 44.13 35.97 3.27
CA LEU A 686 45.22 35.18 2.73
C LEU A 686 45.00 34.76 1.25
N ALA A 687 43.76 34.69 0.80
CA ALA A 687 43.40 34.26 -0.55
C ALA A 687 43.35 35.44 -1.55
N THR A 688 43.23 36.69 -1.08
CA THR A 688 43.06 37.86 -1.93
C THR A 688 44.34 38.69 -2.09
N GLY A 689 45.40 38.41 -1.37
CA GLY A 689 46.71 39.02 -1.60
C GLY A 689 46.76 40.54 -1.43
N GLN A 690 45.88 41.15 -0.62
CA GLN A 690 45.98 42.56 -0.19
C GLN A 690 45.92 42.69 1.32
#